data_0b00f81b51025c463ca3862b3abec041
#
_entry.id   0b00f81b51025c463ca3862b3abec041
#
_cell.length_a   1.000
_cell.length_b   1.000
_cell.length_c   1.000
_cell.angle_alpha   90.00
_cell.angle_beta   90.00
_cell.angle_gamma   90.00
#
_symmetry.space_group_name_H-M   'P 1'
#
loop_
_entity.id
_entity.type
_entity.pdbx_description
1 polymer ?
#
loop_
_entity_poly.entity_id
_entity_poly.type
_entity_poly.pdbx_seq_one_letter_code
_entity_poly.pdbx_strand_id
1 'polypeptide(L)'
;DTFLAVKLDSNKADWPKDQSAGDDFAYQGGDTSTTLIAPGSVLNEDGNFTIKVVLPAEFTDKFQEGKHVITVLGGDDNGPQVSTSVDIWVNESGDATQPCGAEGPTEKPTQPKQDDNKADNANNGNNQGNQDNNANNGNNNQDGNKPDNKPADQANNGNNQVNQANQANQHNQNNQGNNKPDNNKPNNDNKPADQQSKATGEAKATVTAIDNRRGKKGDVALNLSLANFPKGEKVAVTFNGQEVKPGRGDITVGDDGKAQGTVTISGGLAAGKYAVKATAKDTSVEIPFEVTPAGAVSNNAATGSKVEFHAAGLPKDAKVTAVGTEGVNWLKNQEGAADDKGQVTIKDVQIPADAPFGKVISFTYTAGGETKTIETTAKVNASTESLNVDQYSGVKKELPSGLYQSAVNDKTGHVFVTSAQGTNKSTIYKLDAKTLDVVAKNDALEKDGEKFYAAFGVGLDNNKGLVWVTNTQQNTVSVYKQDDLSHVKTFPKGSVAHPRDVVVDEQTGLAYASAASGDEVVVFDAGKNEPVRRIKLSGFERVMSLELNQETGELFATSLNAPKAAKIEVRNNDKVTIYDLPKDQVESASGIAYDPVSKNIFVASQGSGNVVVVNAESKKVVASIPTGAGSLNAHYNKADKRVYVTNRGGGTITVIDPATNKVVANLPAGTNPNHVSVAGDGTIIAVNKAAAEKNGERFDEVYTYKYNGAVTPDPG
;
A
#
# COMPACT_ATOMS: atom_id res chain seq x y z
N ASP A 1 13.23 14.79 6.94
CA ASP A 1 12.95 15.39 8.25
C ASP A 1 12.03 14.48 9.04
N THR A 2 12.37 14.23 10.31
CA THR A 2 11.45 13.54 11.24
C THR A 2 10.39 14.53 11.68
N PHE A 3 9.15 14.14 11.58
CA PHE A 3 8.04 14.97 12.02
C PHE A 3 7.04 14.16 12.83
N LEU A 4 6.34 14.83 13.72
CA LEU A 4 5.10 14.34 14.30
C LEU A 4 3.95 15.15 13.69
N ALA A 5 3.08 14.50 12.99
CA ALA A 5 1.87 15.10 12.47
C ALA A 5 0.70 14.72 13.37
N VAL A 6 -0.05 15.71 13.82
CA VAL A 6 -1.24 15.50 14.68
C VAL A 6 -2.47 15.87 13.88
N LYS A 7 -3.39 14.94 13.79
CA LYS A 7 -4.62 15.07 13.02
C LYS A 7 -5.83 14.89 13.93
N LEU A 8 -6.84 15.70 13.71
CA LEU A 8 -8.14 15.55 14.36
C LEU A 8 -9.11 14.92 13.35
N ASP A 9 -9.71 13.81 13.74
CA ASP A 9 -10.66 13.03 12.92
C ASP A 9 -10.13 12.70 11.51
N SER A 10 -8.87 12.32 11.43
CA SER A 10 -8.20 11.98 10.15
C SER A 10 -8.29 13.11 9.11
N ASN A 11 -8.07 14.35 9.53
CA ASN A 11 -8.18 15.57 8.73
C ASN A 11 -9.62 15.98 8.34
N LYS A 12 -10.60 15.50 9.05
CA LYS A 12 -12.00 15.92 8.81
C LYS A 12 -12.37 17.18 9.61
N ALA A 13 -11.71 17.41 10.73
CA ALA A 13 -11.89 18.60 11.54
C ALA A 13 -10.66 19.51 11.45
N ASP A 14 -10.90 20.81 11.50
CA ASP A 14 -9.84 21.83 11.44
C ASP A 14 -9.36 22.15 12.88
N TRP A 15 -8.05 22.25 13.05
CA TRP A 15 -7.48 22.74 14.29
C TRP A 15 -7.71 24.26 14.43
N PRO A 16 -7.90 24.78 15.66
CA PRO A 16 -7.91 26.23 15.87
C PRO A 16 -6.61 26.89 15.38
N LYS A 17 -6.70 28.06 14.80
CA LYS A 17 -5.53 28.82 14.32
C LYS A 17 -4.58 29.23 15.43
N ASP A 18 -5.10 29.41 16.64
CA ASP A 18 -4.32 29.73 17.82
C ASP A 18 -4.05 28.47 18.64
N GLN A 19 -2.88 27.92 18.48
CA GLN A 19 -2.36 26.81 19.28
C GLN A 19 -1.43 27.34 20.40
N SER A 20 -1.83 28.40 21.07
CA SER A 20 -1.03 29.11 22.08
C SER A 20 -0.58 28.27 23.28
N ALA A 21 -1.01 27.04 23.38
CA ALA A 21 -0.62 26.11 24.45
C ALA A 21 0.68 25.33 24.18
N GLY A 22 1.33 25.50 23.02
CA GLY A 22 2.59 24.84 22.69
C GLY A 22 3.33 25.55 21.58
N ASP A 23 4.51 26.07 21.92
CA ASP A 23 5.40 26.75 20.98
C ASP A 23 6.01 25.82 19.90
N ASP A 24 5.61 24.52 19.91
CA ASP A 24 6.26 23.47 19.14
C ASP A 24 5.50 23.06 17.86
N PHE A 25 4.38 23.71 17.53
CA PHE A 25 3.57 23.34 16.38
C PHE A 25 3.60 24.39 15.28
N ALA A 26 3.68 23.88 14.04
CA ALA A 26 3.45 24.67 12.85
C ALA A 26 2.32 24.02 12.04
N TYR A 27 1.49 24.86 11.40
CA TYR A 27 0.49 24.37 10.44
C TYR A 27 1.17 23.99 9.12
N GLN A 28 0.77 22.84 8.59
CA GLN A 28 1.20 22.44 7.26
C GLN A 28 0.32 23.12 6.20
N GLY A 29 0.86 24.09 5.47
CA GLY A 29 0.24 24.58 4.25
C GLY A 29 -0.75 25.75 4.37
N GLY A 30 -0.53 26.66 5.32
CA GLY A 30 -1.27 27.92 5.32
C GLY A 30 -2.59 27.92 6.10
N ASP A 31 -3.50 28.82 5.76
CA ASP A 31 -4.64 29.24 6.59
C ASP A 31 -5.73 28.21 6.97
N THR A 32 -5.67 26.98 6.48
CA THR A 32 -6.69 25.95 6.73
C THR A 32 -6.07 24.60 7.03
N SER A 33 -5.26 24.52 8.08
CA SER A 33 -4.57 23.29 8.35
C SER A 33 -5.40 22.31 9.19
N THR A 34 -5.65 21.16 8.61
CA THR A 34 -6.19 20.00 9.30
C THR A 34 -5.10 19.16 9.99
N THR A 35 -3.83 19.54 9.81
CA THR A 35 -2.68 18.82 10.34
C THR A 35 -1.73 19.78 11.05
N LEU A 36 -1.47 19.52 12.33
CA LEU A 36 -0.40 20.18 13.07
C LEU A 36 0.89 19.37 12.90
N ILE A 37 2.01 20.05 12.70
CA ILE A 37 3.32 19.42 12.65
C ILE A 37 4.13 19.90 13.82
N ALA A 38 4.65 18.95 14.60
CA ALA A 38 5.62 19.19 15.63
C ALA A 38 6.99 18.66 15.21
N PRO A 39 8.09 19.37 15.51
CA PRO A 39 9.42 18.85 15.30
C PRO A 39 9.66 17.60 16.15
N GLY A 40 10.52 16.69 15.69
CA GLY A 40 10.86 15.46 16.41
C GLY A 40 11.49 15.68 17.80
N SER A 41 11.82 16.94 18.15
CA SER A 41 12.36 17.33 19.46
C SER A 41 11.37 17.24 20.62
N VAL A 42 10.07 17.01 20.35
CA VAL A 42 9.06 16.78 21.42
C VAL A 42 9.13 15.38 22.02
N LEU A 43 9.92 14.46 21.43
CA LEU A 43 10.19 13.16 22.03
C LEU A 43 11.18 13.30 23.18
N ASN A 44 10.84 12.74 24.34
CA ASN A 44 11.77 12.67 25.46
C ASN A 44 12.83 11.55 25.28
N GLU A 45 13.76 11.43 26.21
CA GLU A 45 14.86 10.45 26.15
C GLU A 45 14.37 8.99 26.12
N ASP A 46 13.16 8.71 26.60
CA ASP A 46 12.54 7.39 26.60
C ASP A 46 11.72 7.11 25.34
N GLY A 47 11.69 8.04 24.38
CA GLY A 47 10.89 7.94 23.17
C GLY A 47 9.40 8.27 23.39
N ASN A 48 9.05 8.79 24.57
CA ASN A 48 7.71 9.27 24.86
C ASN A 48 7.60 10.75 24.51
N PHE A 49 6.40 11.19 24.20
CA PHE A 49 6.12 12.60 23.95
C PHE A 49 4.85 13.04 24.69
N THR A 50 4.82 14.31 25.02
CA THR A 50 3.63 14.98 25.53
C THR A 50 3.33 16.14 24.61
N ILE A 51 2.16 16.11 23.98
CA ILE A 51 1.71 17.17 23.10
C ILE A 51 0.50 17.83 23.77
N LYS A 52 0.53 19.15 23.88
CA LYS A 52 -0.63 19.94 24.24
C LYS A 52 -1.23 20.51 22.98
N VAL A 53 -2.47 20.17 22.73
CA VAL A 53 -3.23 20.71 21.60
C VAL A 53 -4.46 21.44 22.11
N VAL A 54 -4.81 22.53 21.45
CA VAL A 54 -6.05 23.26 21.70
C VAL A 54 -7.10 22.70 20.74
N LEU A 55 -8.20 22.21 21.30
CA LEU A 55 -9.35 21.77 20.51
C LEU A 55 -10.17 22.97 20.03
N PRO A 56 -10.99 22.85 18.96
CA PRO A 56 -11.93 23.88 18.58
C PRO A 56 -12.80 24.31 19.76
N ALA A 57 -12.90 25.61 19.98
CA ALA A 57 -13.67 26.20 21.09
C ALA A 57 -15.18 26.17 20.84
N GLU A 58 -15.60 25.97 19.59
CA GLU A 58 -16.99 25.94 19.16
C GLU A 58 -17.25 24.71 18.32
N PHE A 59 -18.45 24.14 18.46
CA PHE A 59 -18.88 23.07 17.57
C PHE A 59 -19.15 23.60 16.16
N THR A 60 -18.72 22.85 15.19
CA THR A 60 -18.87 23.15 13.76
C THR A 60 -19.44 21.93 13.04
N ASP A 61 -19.78 22.05 11.77
CA ASP A 61 -20.21 20.91 10.94
C ASP A 61 -19.16 19.76 10.90
N LYS A 62 -17.89 20.10 11.16
CA LYS A 62 -16.76 19.15 11.14
C LYS A 62 -16.29 18.72 12.54
N PHE A 63 -16.68 19.43 13.57
CA PHE A 63 -16.34 19.12 14.96
C PHE A 63 -17.57 19.28 15.82
N GLN A 64 -18.23 18.18 16.13
CA GLN A 64 -19.50 18.14 16.85
C GLN A 64 -19.33 17.49 18.23
N GLU A 65 -20.34 17.61 19.07
CA GLU A 65 -20.36 16.88 20.34
C GLU A 65 -20.24 15.37 20.09
N GLY A 66 -19.40 14.68 20.86
CA GLY A 66 -19.25 13.24 20.79
C GLY A 66 -17.80 12.75 20.77
N LYS A 67 -17.62 11.61 20.15
CA LYS A 67 -16.32 10.95 20.04
C LYS A 67 -15.52 11.54 18.89
N HIS A 68 -14.30 11.96 19.19
CA HIS A 68 -13.28 12.37 18.21
C HIS A 68 -12.03 11.51 18.35
N VAL A 69 -11.21 11.51 17.33
CA VAL A 69 -9.96 10.74 17.30
C VAL A 69 -8.81 11.69 17.03
N ILE A 70 -7.87 11.77 17.95
CA ILE A 70 -6.59 12.43 17.71
C ILE A 70 -5.62 11.35 17.25
N THR A 71 -5.11 11.49 16.03
CA THR A 71 -4.10 10.60 15.45
C THR A 71 -2.78 11.30 15.42
N VAL A 72 -1.76 10.67 15.98
CA VAL A 72 -0.37 11.12 15.88
C VAL A 72 0.35 10.21 14.90
N LEU A 73 0.95 10.82 13.90
CA LEU A 73 1.77 10.17 12.89
C LEU A 73 3.21 10.58 13.12
N GLY A 74 4.08 9.60 13.33
CA GLY A 74 5.52 9.81 13.33
C GLY A 74 6.12 9.28 12.04
N GLY A 75 7.03 10.00 11.44
CA GLY A 75 7.70 9.54 10.23
C GLY A 75 8.74 10.52 9.74
N ASP A 76 9.41 10.13 8.69
CA ASP A 76 10.21 11.02 7.87
C ASP A 76 9.70 10.97 6.42
N ASP A 77 10.14 11.92 5.61
CA ASP A 77 9.76 12.03 4.19
C ASP A 77 10.13 10.79 3.37
N ASN A 78 10.94 9.87 3.91
CA ASN A 78 11.47 8.69 3.22
C ASN A 78 11.42 7.40 4.05
N GLY A 79 10.95 7.43 5.29
CA GLY A 79 10.92 6.31 6.23
C GLY A 79 9.54 5.69 6.44
N PRO A 80 9.45 4.57 7.18
CA PRO A 80 8.19 4.01 7.57
C PRO A 80 7.46 4.97 8.53
N GLN A 81 6.22 5.29 8.20
CA GLN A 81 5.36 6.05 9.09
C GLN A 81 4.76 5.12 10.14
N VAL A 82 4.81 5.54 11.38
CA VAL A 82 4.09 4.91 12.49
C VAL A 82 2.98 5.84 12.95
N SER A 83 1.85 5.28 13.31
CA SER A 83 0.73 6.06 13.80
C SER A 83 0.17 5.45 15.08
N THR A 84 -0.28 6.31 15.96
CA THR A 84 -1.09 5.94 17.10
C THR A 84 -2.28 6.88 17.19
N SER A 85 -3.38 6.41 17.75
CA SER A 85 -4.58 7.22 17.89
C SER A 85 -5.13 7.11 19.30
N VAL A 86 -5.69 8.21 19.79
CA VAL A 86 -6.40 8.27 21.05
C VAL A 86 -7.82 8.77 20.79
N ASP A 87 -8.78 8.10 21.39
CA ASP A 87 -10.17 8.54 21.40
C ASP A 87 -10.37 9.60 22.46
N ILE A 88 -10.99 10.72 22.09
CA ILE A 88 -11.41 11.78 23.03
C ILE A 88 -12.91 11.97 22.92
N TRP A 89 -13.52 12.35 24.01
CA TRP A 89 -14.95 12.68 24.07
C TRP A 89 -15.10 14.15 24.42
N VAL A 90 -15.87 14.87 23.63
CA VAL A 90 -16.10 16.31 23.78
C VAL A 90 -17.60 16.54 24.02
N ASN A 91 -17.94 17.36 25.02
CA ASN A 91 -19.28 17.74 25.31
C ASN A 91 -19.40 19.26 25.55
N GLU A 92 -20.61 19.80 25.53
CA GLU A 92 -20.86 21.24 25.75
C GLU A 92 -20.45 21.73 27.14
N SER A 93 -20.39 20.85 28.14
CA SER A 93 -20.08 21.27 29.51
C SER A 93 -18.63 21.64 29.76
N GLY A 94 -17.73 21.20 28.88
CA GLY A 94 -16.30 21.48 29.02
C GLY A 94 -15.64 20.85 30.25
N ASP A 95 -16.36 20.02 31.01
CA ASP A 95 -15.84 19.34 32.18
C ASP A 95 -14.98 18.15 31.78
N ALA A 96 -13.71 18.41 31.56
CA ALA A 96 -12.70 17.37 31.46
C ALA A 96 -12.40 16.82 32.85
N THR A 97 -13.01 15.72 33.22
CA THR A 97 -12.84 15.13 34.56
C THR A 97 -11.60 14.29 34.72
N GLN A 98 -10.78 14.11 33.64
CA GLN A 98 -9.51 13.37 33.71
C GLN A 98 -8.39 14.02 32.85
N PRO A 99 -7.15 14.10 33.35
CA PRO A 99 -6.03 14.56 32.57
C PRO A 99 -5.67 13.54 31.47
N CYS A 100 -5.29 14.02 30.30
CA CYS A 100 -4.72 13.20 29.25
C CYS A 100 -3.54 12.38 29.79
N GLY A 101 -3.64 11.05 29.75
CA GLY A 101 -2.60 10.14 30.25
C GLY A 101 -3.01 9.23 31.39
N ALA A 102 -4.19 9.38 31.98
CA ALA A 102 -4.79 8.34 32.79
C ALA A 102 -5.50 7.34 31.86
N GLU A 103 -5.55 6.07 32.25
CA GLU A 103 -6.29 5.03 31.53
C GLU A 103 -7.63 5.57 31.06
N GLY A 104 -7.91 5.41 29.75
CA GLY A 104 -9.13 5.93 29.15
C GLY A 104 -10.38 5.50 29.91
N PRO A 105 -11.52 6.20 29.79
CA PRO A 105 -12.71 5.93 30.56
C PRO A 105 -13.06 4.44 30.46
N THR A 106 -13.01 3.77 31.60
CA THR A 106 -13.31 2.33 31.75
C THR A 106 -14.81 2.04 31.66
N GLU A 107 -15.65 3.07 31.52
CA GLU A 107 -17.06 2.91 31.33
C GLU A 107 -17.54 3.46 30.00
N LYS A 108 -18.08 2.55 29.21
CA LYS A 108 -18.88 2.87 28.02
C LYS A 108 -20.05 3.76 28.46
N PRO A 109 -20.34 4.88 27.81
CA PRO A 109 -21.55 5.67 28.14
C PRO A 109 -22.75 4.74 28.08
N THR A 110 -23.45 4.61 29.20
CA THR A 110 -24.74 3.93 29.27
C THR A 110 -25.71 4.69 28.37
N GLN A 111 -26.25 4.04 27.40
CA GLN A 111 -27.41 4.56 26.64
C GLN A 111 -28.51 4.97 27.63
N PRO A 112 -29.27 6.05 27.38
CA PRO A 112 -30.42 6.40 28.17
C PRO A 112 -31.41 5.22 28.19
N LYS A 113 -31.77 4.79 29.39
CA LYS A 113 -32.81 3.78 29.59
C LYS A 113 -34.10 4.33 28.97
N GLN A 114 -34.66 3.58 28.02
CA GLN A 114 -36.03 3.71 27.61
C GLN A 114 -36.91 3.43 28.86
N ASP A 115 -37.58 4.43 29.35
CA ASP A 115 -38.67 4.26 30.32
C ASP A 115 -39.85 3.62 29.61
N ASP A 116 -40.11 2.36 29.99
CA ASP A 116 -41.36 1.69 29.74
C ASP A 116 -42.47 2.42 30.57
N ASN A 117 -43.35 3.11 29.91
CA ASN A 117 -44.65 3.37 30.43
C ASN A 117 -45.74 3.10 29.39
N LYS A 118 -46.51 2.12 29.78
CA LYS A 118 -47.72 1.60 29.16
C LYS A 118 -48.83 2.61 29.13
N ALA A 119 -49.61 2.48 28.14
CA ALA A 119 -51.07 2.42 28.09
C ALA A 119 -51.82 3.62 27.51
N ASP A 120 -52.59 3.23 26.55
CA ASP A 120 -54.00 3.49 26.28
C ASP A 120 -54.40 4.67 25.38
N ASN A 121 -54.73 4.22 24.17
CA ASN A 121 -56.08 4.37 23.57
C ASN A 121 -56.55 5.68 22.95
N ALA A 122 -56.93 5.48 21.72
CA ALA A 122 -58.13 5.99 21.06
C ALA A 122 -58.03 7.26 20.18
N ASN A 123 -57.99 6.98 18.93
CA ASN A 123 -59.07 7.37 18.00
C ASN A 123 -59.10 8.77 17.39
N ASN A 124 -59.12 8.71 16.09
CA ASN A 124 -59.96 9.48 15.17
C ASN A 124 -59.53 10.87 14.71
N GLY A 125 -59.41 10.92 13.40
CA GLY A 125 -60.12 11.97 12.71
C GLY A 125 -59.34 12.80 11.70
N ASN A 126 -59.32 12.29 10.47
CA ASN A 126 -59.65 13.04 9.23
C ASN A 126 -59.38 14.55 9.16
N ASN A 127 -58.69 15.00 8.20
CA ASN A 127 -59.18 15.61 6.96
C ASN A 127 -58.20 16.59 6.36
N GLN A 128 -57.85 16.30 5.14
CA GLN A 128 -58.03 17.11 3.92
C GLN A 128 -57.70 18.62 3.98
N GLY A 129 -56.89 18.95 3.01
CA GLY A 129 -57.31 20.04 2.14
C GLY A 129 -56.17 21.00 1.74
N ASN A 130 -55.69 20.73 0.56
CA ASN A 130 -55.70 21.61 -0.62
C ASN A 130 -54.91 22.92 -0.58
N GLN A 131 -54.05 22.94 -1.61
CA GLN A 131 -54.04 23.92 -2.73
C GLN A 131 -53.71 25.38 -2.29
N ASP A 132 -52.99 26.13 -2.99
CA ASP A 132 -52.60 26.29 -4.40
C ASP A 132 -51.65 27.51 -4.52
N ASN A 133 -50.86 27.45 -5.57
CA ASN A 133 -50.55 28.55 -6.50
C ASN A 133 -49.71 29.78 -6.05
N ASN A 134 -48.72 30.01 -6.70
CA ASN A 134 -48.51 30.61 -8.00
C ASN A 134 -47.49 31.78 -7.99
N ALA A 135 -46.54 31.63 -8.81
CA ALA A 135 -46.12 32.50 -9.89
C ALA A 135 -45.48 33.88 -9.59
N ASN A 136 -44.35 33.99 -10.09
CA ASN A 136 -44.02 34.80 -11.24
C ASN A 136 -43.01 35.95 -11.04
N ASN A 137 -42.07 35.91 -11.93
CA ASN A 137 -41.43 37.00 -12.66
C ASN A 137 -40.60 38.04 -11.86
N GLY A 138 -39.51 38.39 -12.33
CA GLY A 138 -38.89 38.54 -13.63
C GLY A 138 -37.70 39.44 -13.58
N ASN A 139 -36.82 39.14 -14.41
CA ASN A 139 -36.08 40.03 -15.31
C ASN A 139 -35.18 41.16 -14.79
N ASN A 140 -34.01 41.06 -15.23
CA ASN A 140 -33.26 41.92 -16.16
C ASN A 140 -32.03 42.65 -15.65
N ASN A 141 -30.98 42.29 -16.36
CA ASN A 141 -30.02 43.15 -17.08
C ASN A 141 -28.92 43.89 -16.33
N GLN A 142 -27.79 43.53 -16.74
CA GLN A 142 -26.84 44.10 -17.70
C GLN A 142 -25.64 44.84 -17.10
N ASP A 143 -24.52 44.47 -17.69
CA ASP A 143 -23.33 45.24 -18.05
C ASP A 143 -22.35 45.60 -16.92
N GLY A 144 -21.12 45.26 -17.04
CA GLY A 144 -20.14 45.53 -18.03
C GLY A 144 -18.76 45.67 -17.41
N ASN A 145 -17.81 45.22 -18.13
CA ASN A 145 -16.41 45.64 -18.18
C ASN A 145 -15.34 44.91 -17.32
N LYS A 146 -14.56 44.16 -18.09
CA LYS A 146 -13.12 43.93 -17.96
C LYS A 146 -12.32 45.26 -17.94
N PRO A 147 -11.06 45.34 -17.45
CA PRO A 147 -9.96 44.58 -18.01
C PRO A 147 -8.83 44.15 -17.03
N ASP A 148 -8.15 43.11 -17.48
CA ASP A 148 -6.72 42.80 -17.44
C ASP A 148 -5.82 43.28 -16.28
N ASN A 149 -5.16 42.30 -15.64
CA ASN A 149 -3.71 42.18 -15.68
C ASN A 149 -3.22 40.92 -14.95
N LYS A 150 -2.48 40.14 -15.69
CA LYS A 150 -1.48 39.17 -15.21
C LYS A 150 -0.23 39.96 -14.69
N PRO A 151 0.70 39.43 -13.90
CA PRO A 151 1.34 38.15 -14.11
C PRO A 151 1.83 37.38 -12.87
N ALA A 152 2.19 36.14 -13.15
CA ALA A 152 3.39 35.38 -12.82
C ALA A 152 3.54 34.70 -11.45
N ASP A 153 3.58 33.39 -11.61
CA ASP A 153 4.52 32.42 -11.03
C ASP A 153 4.78 32.39 -9.53
N GLN A 154 4.38 31.30 -8.93
CA GLN A 154 5.34 30.29 -8.48
C GLN A 154 4.66 29.02 -8.04
N ALA A 155 5.01 27.97 -8.77
CA ALA A 155 4.77 26.58 -8.39
C ALA A 155 5.54 26.22 -7.12
N ASN A 156 4.91 25.55 -6.18
CA ASN A 156 5.64 24.78 -5.21
C ASN A 156 5.08 23.35 -5.17
N ASN A 157 5.90 22.46 -5.69
CA ASN A 157 5.73 21.02 -5.71
C ASN A 157 5.86 20.46 -4.31
N GLY A 158 4.76 19.99 -3.76
CA GLY A 158 4.76 19.08 -2.61
C GLY A 158 4.69 17.63 -3.10
N ASN A 159 5.83 17.02 -3.25
CA ASN A 159 5.94 15.60 -3.59
C ASN A 159 5.70 14.75 -2.35
N ASN A 160 4.51 14.22 -2.19
CA ASN A 160 4.27 13.11 -1.26
C ASN A 160 4.42 11.78 -2.00
N GLN A 161 5.60 11.21 -1.93
CA GLN A 161 5.82 9.82 -2.30
C GLN A 161 5.38 8.91 -1.17
N VAL A 162 4.26 8.27 -1.34
CA VAL A 162 3.87 7.13 -0.50
C VAL A 162 4.66 5.91 -0.96
N ASN A 163 5.55 5.45 -0.09
CA ASN A 163 6.33 4.24 -0.31
C ASN A 163 5.42 3.02 -0.38
N GLN A 164 5.38 2.40 -1.54
CA GLN A 164 5.02 1.01 -1.64
C GLN A 164 6.15 0.17 -1.02
N ALA A 165 5.80 -0.67 -0.07
CA ALA A 165 6.60 -1.84 0.26
C ALA A 165 6.68 -2.74 -0.98
N ASN A 166 7.67 -2.54 -1.79
CA ASN A 166 8.11 -3.47 -2.79
C ASN A 166 9.53 -3.87 -2.47
N GLN A 167 9.65 -5.01 -1.81
CA GLN A 167 10.87 -5.78 -1.93
C GLN A 167 10.98 -6.27 -3.37
N ALA A 168 11.95 -5.79 -4.06
CA ALA A 168 12.74 -6.60 -5.00
C ALA A 168 13.88 -5.77 -5.59
N ASN A 169 15.03 -6.14 -5.13
CA ASN A 169 16.27 -6.29 -5.87
C ASN A 169 16.98 -5.08 -6.48
N GLN A 170 18.09 -4.94 -5.81
CA GLN A 170 19.37 -4.42 -6.27
C GLN A 170 19.76 -4.83 -7.70
N HIS A 171 20.35 -3.96 -8.44
CA HIS A 171 21.78 -4.02 -8.82
C HIS A 171 22.08 -2.86 -9.77
N ASN A 172 22.97 -2.02 -9.34
CA ASN A 172 24.33 -1.77 -9.81
C ASN A 172 24.51 -1.55 -11.32
N GLN A 173 25.03 -0.45 -11.74
CA GLN A 173 26.45 -0.14 -11.96
C GLN A 173 26.61 1.09 -12.84
N ASN A 174 27.51 1.92 -12.38
CA ASN A 174 28.49 2.74 -13.11
C ASN A 174 28.31 2.99 -14.60
N ASN A 175 28.30 4.25 -14.98
CA ASN A 175 29.33 4.66 -15.92
C ASN A 175 29.67 6.15 -15.82
N GLN A 176 30.94 6.37 -15.74
CA GLN A 176 31.64 7.65 -15.88
C GLN A 176 31.58 8.13 -17.34
N GLY A 177 31.53 9.41 -17.51
CA GLY A 177 31.75 10.02 -18.82
C GLY A 177 31.96 11.51 -18.74
N ASN A 178 33.22 11.86 -18.69
CA ASN A 178 33.84 13.17 -18.93
C ASN A 178 33.08 14.10 -19.87
N ASN A 179 33.03 15.41 -19.56
CA ASN A 179 33.79 16.38 -20.36
C ASN A 179 33.90 17.75 -19.69
N LYS A 180 35.03 18.33 -19.92
CA LYS A 180 35.69 19.51 -19.42
C LYS A 180 35.28 20.79 -20.21
N PRO A 181 35.91 21.94 -19.97
CA PRO A 181 35.25 23.18 -19.54
C PRO A 181 35.32 24.27 -20.59
N ASP A 182 34.60 25.35 -20.38
CA ASP A 182 35.04 26.63 -20.97
C ASP A 182 34.90 27.82 -20.00
N ASN A 183 35.99 28.54 -20.00
CA ASN A 183 36.26 29.74 -19.24
C ASN A 183 35.45 30.93 -19.75
N ASN A 184 34.96 31.74 -18.83
CA ASN A 184 35.18 33.19 -18.88
C ASN A 184 34.83 33.86 -17.53
N LYS A 185 35.87 34.43 -16.93
CA LYS A 185 35.78 35.37 -15.80
C LYS A 185 35.61 36.80 -16.35
N PRO A 186 34.99 37.72 -15.59
CA PRO A 186 35.91 38.60 -14.84
C PRO A 186 35.50 38.82 -13.36
N ASN A 187 36.53 39.08 -12.61
CA ASN A 187 36.61 39.51 -11.22
C ASN A 187 35.67 40.65 -10.87
N ASN A 188 35.10 40.54 -9.65
CA ASN A 188 35.08 41.71 -8.77
C ASN A 188 35.07 41.22 -7.30
N ASP A 189 36.16 41.61 -6.67
CA ASP A 189 36.38 41.45 -5.21
C ASP A 189 35.37 42.31 -4.45
N ASN A 190 34.60 41.69 -3.56
CA ASN A 190 34.24 42.24 -2.25
C ASN A 190 33.66 41.10 -1.39
N LYS A 191 34.50 40.66 -0.49
CA LYS A 191 34.20 39.66 0.53
C LYS A 191 33.64 40.34 1.76
N PRO A 192 32.47 39.98 2.26
CA PRO A 192 32.17 40.02 3.68
C PRO A 192 32.45 38.65 4.30
N ALA A 193 33.06 38.70 5.47
CA ALA A 193 33.51 37.57 6.26
C ALA A 193 32.40 36.53 6.51
N ASP A 194 32.77 35.27 6.34
CA ASP A 194 32.05 34.09 6.80
C ASP A 194 31.67 34.22 8.28
N GLN A 195 30.43 34.53 8.55
CA GLN A 195 29.79 34.11 9.78
C GLN A 195 29.29 32.66 9.55
N GLN A 196 30.15 31.70 9.85
CA GLN A 196 29.74 30.34 10.13
C GLN A 196 28.71 30.42 11.24
N SER A 197 27.43 30.13 10.90
CA SER A 197 26.41 29.86 11.90
C SER A 197 26.81 28.57 12.63
N LYS A 198 27.42 28.72 13.80
CA LYS A 198 27.63 27.63 14.74
C LYS A 198 26.26 27.11 15.10
N ALA A 199 26.02 25.82 14.90
CA ALA A 199 24.84 25.14 15.44
C ALA A 199 24.77 25.45 16.95
N THR A 200 23.65 26.04 17.37
CA THR A 200 23.47 26.53 18.75
C THR A 200 22.88 25.43 19.64
N GLY A 201 23.50 24.26 19.68
CA GLY A 201 23.08 23.14 20.53
C GLY A 201 24.13 22.04 20.57
N GLU A 202 24.07 21.21 21.60
CA GLU A 202 24.89 20.01 21.71
C GLU A 202 24.45 19.01 20.59
N ALA A 203 25.43 18.38 19.94
CA ALA A 203 25.16 17.39 18.90
C ALA A 203 24.42 16.18 19.51
N LYS A 204 23.32 15.75 18.88
CA LYS A 204 22.50 14.64 19.32
C LYS A 204 22.35 13.62 18.20
N ALA A 205 22.30 12.36 18.59
CA ALA A 205 21.99 11.29 17.64
C ALA A 205 21.29 10.12 18.33
N THR A 206 20.37 9.47 17.61
CA THR A 206 19.59 8.35 18.10
C THR A 206 19.48 7.26 17.04
N VAL A 207 19.31 6.00 17.49
CA VAL A 207 18.86 4.90 16.65
C VAL A 207 17.34 4.84 16.72
N THR A 208 16.68 5.13 15.60
CA THR A 208 15.21 5.18 15.53
C THR A 208 14.58 3.83 15.22
N ALA A 209 15.33 2.92 14.59
CA ALA A 209 14.88 1.55 14.34
C ALA A 209 16.08 0.60 14.19
N ILE A 210 15.89 -0.64 14.62
CA ILE A 210 16.85 -1.73 14.49
C ILE A 210 16.18 -2.86 13.73
N ASP A 211 16.84 -3.35 12.69
CA ASP A 211 16.42 -4.56 11.99
C ASP A 211 17.59 -5.56 11.94
N ASN A 212 17.50 -6.61 12.75
CA ASN A 212 18.46 -7.72 12.81
C ASN A 212 17.98 -8.98 12.07
N ARG A 213 16.87 -8.88 11.33
CA ARG A 213 16.28 -9.99 10.57
C ARG A 213 16.74 -10.05 9.12
N ARG A 214 17.34 -8.96 8.61
CA ARG A 214 17.70 -8.84 7.20
C ARG A 214 18.96 -9.63 6.88
N GLY A 215 18.82 -10.52 5.90
CA GLY A 215 19.89 -11.26 5.26
C GLY A 215 20.23 -12.60 5.93
N LYS A 216 20.75 -13.51 5.11
CA LYS A 216 21.20 -14.85 5.51
C LYS A 216 22.36 -14.85 6.54
N LYS A 217 22.82 -13.67 6.95
CA LYS A 217 23.97 -13.47 7.84
C LYS A 217 23.63 -12.73 9.13
N GLY A 218 22.33 -12.46 9.36
CA GLY A 218 21.89 -11.77 10.57
C GLY A 218 22.43 -10.34 10.70
N ASP A 219 22.68 -9.66 9.60
CA ASP A 219 23.16 -8.27 9.61
C ASP A 219 22.23 -7.38 10.42
N VAL A 220 22.80 -6.43 11.16
CA VAL A 220 22.03 -5.49 11.97
C VAL A 220 21.99 -4.14 11.24
N ALA A 221 20.81 -3.78 10.75
CA ALA A 221 20.56 -2.47 10.15
C ALA A 221 20.06 -1.49 11.22
N LEU A 222 20.68 -0.31 11.27
CA LEU A 222 20.36 0.76 12.20
C LEU A 222 19.91 1.98 11.41
N ASN A 223 18.70 2.46 11.68
CA ASN A 223 18.27 3.76 11.19
C ASN A 223 18.71 4.83 12.19
N LEU A 224 19.49 5.80 11.71
CA LEU A 224 20.07 6.87 12.53
C LEU A 224 19.36 8.19 12.25
N SER A 225 19.09 8.95 13.30
CA SER A 225 18.69 10.35 13.24
C SER A 225 19.71 11.20 14.01
N LEU A 226 20.20 12.26 13.36
CA LEU A 226 21.24 13.14 13.87
C LEU A 226 20.73 14.58 13.85
N ALA A 227 21.11 15.36 14.88
CA ALA A 227 20.77 16.78 14.99
C ALA A 227 21.94 17.58 15.55
N ASN A 228 22.01 18.86 15.20
CA ASN A 228 23.03 19.80 15.59
C ASN A 228 24.46 19.42 15.13
N PHE A 229 24.54 18.74 13.97
CA PHE A 229 25.81 18.45 13.30
C PHE A 229 26.21 19.58 12.33
N PRO A 230 27.51 19.70 11.98
CA PRO A 230 27.96 20.72 11.04
C PRO A 230 27.31 20.55 9.65
N LYS A 231 26.68 21.62 9.17
CA LYS A 231 25.99 21.71 7.88
C LYS A 231 26.89 21.33 6.70
N GLY A 232 26.35 20.54 5.76
CA GLY A 232 27.03 20.16 4.51
C GLY A 232 28.10 19.10 4.68
N GLU A 233 28.40 18.67 5.92
CA GLU A 233 29.44 17.68 6.19
C GLU A 233 28.89 16.26 5.99
N LYS A 234 29.75 15.34 5.55
CA LYS A 234 29.44 13.91 5.51
C LYS A 234 29.62 13.30 6.89
N VAL A 235 28.71 12.42 7.25
CA VAL A 235 28.75 11.70 8.52
C VAL A 235 29.42 10.34 8.31
N ALA A 236 30.52 10.11 8.96
CA ALA A 236 31.14 8.79 9.08
C ALA A 236 30.56 8.10 10.32
N VAL A 237 30.17 6.84 10.17
CA VAL A 237 29.68 6.02 11.29
C VAL A 237 30.67 4.88 11.52
N THR A 238 31.06 4.69 12.78
CA THR A 238 31.96 3.60 13.17
C THR A 238 31.34 2.71 14.23
N PHE A 239 31.64 1.42 14.15
CA PHE A 239 31.31 0.40 15.15
C PHE A 239 32.60 -0.30 15.58
N ASN A 240 32.90 -0.32 16.86
CA ASN A 240 34.17 -0.86 17.39
C ASN A 240 35.42 -0.32 16.66
N GLY A 241 35.40 0.97 16.30
CA GLY A 241 36.50 1.65 15.58
C GLY A 241 36.59 1.35 14.08
N GLN A 242 35.74 0.48 13.54
CA GLN A 242 35.67 0.19 12.10
C GLN A 242 34.53 0.96 11.44
N GLU A 243 34.77 1.50 10.25
CA GLU A 243 33.75 2.22 9.51
C GLU A 243 32.61 1.28 9.08
N VAL A 244 31.38 1.73 9.33
CA VAL A 244 30.14 1.07 8.89
C VAL A 244 29.56 1.87 7.75
N LYS A 245 29.49 1.25 6.58
CA LYS A 245 29.02 1.95 5.36
C LYS A 245 27.51 2.17 5.39
N PRO A 246 27.06 3.37 4.96
CA PRO A 246 25.64 3.62 4.76
C PRO A 246 25.03 2.69 3.70
N GLY A 247 23.79 2.29 3.94
CA GLY A 247 23.07 1.39 3.04
C GLY A 247 22.63 2.03 1.72
N ARG A 248 22.49 3.37 1.68
CA ARG A 248 22.09 4.13 0.48
C ARG A 248 22.79 5.46 0.46
N GLY A 249 23.87 5.56 -0.33
CA GLY A 249 24.65 6.81 -0.47
C GLY A 249 25.25 7.32 0.84
N ASP A 250 25.92 8.46 0.78
CA ASP A 250 26.52 9.09 1.93
C ASP A 250 25.45 9.77 2.81
N ILE A 251 25.59 9.68 4.13
CA ILE A 251 24.79 10.47 5.06
C ILE A 251 25.37 11.88 5.09
N THR A 252 24.64 12.88 4.61
CA THR A 252 25.08 14.27 4.55
C THR A 252 24.20 15.15 5.43
N VAL A 253 24.80 16.03 6.21
CA VAL A 253 24.07 16.94 7.09
C VAL A 253 23.42 18.06 6.29
N GLY A 254 22.13 18.23 6.45
CA GLY A 254 21.34 19.29 5.82
C GLY A 254 21.66 20.69 6.35
N ASP A 255 21.03 21.68 5.76
CA ASP A 255 21.17 23.09 6.11
C ASP A 255 20.68 23.40 7.53
N ASP A 256 19.79 22.58 8.04
CA ASP A 256 19.21 22.65 9.40
C ASP A 256 20.04 21.92 10.46
N GLY A 257 21.21 21.40 10.10
CA GLY A 257 22.09 20.67 11.02
C GLY A 257 21.63 19.24 11.31
N LYS A 258 20.65 18.70 10.54
CA LYS A 258 20.13 17.34 10.72
C LYS A 258 20.62 16.41 9.62
N ALA A 259 20.67 15.13 9.94
CA ALA A 259 20.92 14.07 8.96
C ALA A 259 20.19 12.79 9.37
N GLN A 260 19.83 12.00 8.37
CA GLN A 260 19.28 10.66 8.56
C GLN A 260 19.97 9.68 7.63
N GLY A 261 20.03 8.43 8.04
CA GLY A 261 20.58 7.38 7.20
C GLY A 261 20.50 6.02 7.84
N THR A 262 20.62 5.00 7.01
CA THR A 262 20.69 3.62 7.47
C THR A 262 22.10 3.11 7.34
N VAL A 263 22.65 2.52 8.40
CA VAL A 263 23.92 1.80 8.38
C VAL A 263 23.71 0.33 8.68
N THR A 264 24.57 -0.54 8.18
CA THR A 264 24.45 -1.99 8.37
C THR A 264 25.72 -2.54 8.97
N ILE A 265 25.63 -3.13 10.16
CA ILE A 265 26.68 -3.90 10.81
C ILE A 265 26.57 -5.33 10.29
N SER A 266 27.58 -5.75 9.53
CA SER A 266 27.57 -7.05 8.88
C SER A 266 27.99 -8.17 9.83
N GLY A 267 27.38 -9.32 9.63
CA GLY A 267 27.75 -10.59 10.27
C GLY A 267 27.10 -10.83 11.62
N GLY A 268 26.13 -10.00 12.02
CA GLY A 268 25.31 -10.22 13.21
C GLY A 268 25.93 -9.79 14.55
N LEU A 269 25.06 -9.60 15.51
CA LEU A 269 25.39 -9.31 16.91
C LEU A 269 24.52 -10.15 17.83
N ALA A 270 25.11 -10.68 18.89
CA ALA A 270 24.37 -11.32 19.97
C ALA A 270 23.49 -10.32 20.72
N ALA A 271 22.52 -10.80 21.51
CA ALA A 271 21.73 -9.95 22.38
C ALA A 271 22.63 -9.10 23.29
N GLY A 272 22.32 -7.81 23.41
CA GLY A 272 23.11 -6.92 24.26
C GLY A 272 23.02 -5.47 23.86
N LYS A 273 23.66 -4.65 24.69
CA LYS A 273 23.76 -3.20 24.48
C LYS A 273 25.06 -2.87 23.77
N TYR A 274 24.96 -2.05 22.76
CA TYR A 274 26.03 -1.63 21.88
C TYR A 274 25.96 -0.14 21.63
N ALA A 275 26.98 0.44 21.01
CA ALA A 275 26.94 1.81 20.52
C ALA A 275 27.66 1.91 19.18
N VAL A 276 27.17 2.78 18.30
CA VAL A 276 27.89 3.28 17.13
C VAL A 276 28.31 4.71 17.37
N LYS A 277 29.41 5.15 16.75
CA LYS A 277 29.86 6.53 16.83
C LYS A 277 29.64 7.20 15.48
N ALA A 278 28.85 8.26 15.48
CA ALA A 278 28.68 9.15 14.33
C ALA A 278 29.61 10.33 14.45
N THR A 279 30.33 10.66 13.36
CA THR A 279 31.31 11.76 13.33
C THR A 279 31.12 12.55 12.03
N ALA A 280 31.02 13.88 12.16
CA ALA A 280 31.08 14.81 11.04
C ALA A 280 32.03 15.97 11.43
N LYS A 281 33.12 16.15 10.68
CA LYS A 281 34.19 17.10 10.99
C LYS A 281 34.70 16.93 12.43
N ASP A 282 34.58 17.93 13.29
CA ASP A 282 35.05 17.93 14.70
C ASP A 282 33.94 17.50 15.69
N THR A 283 32.75 17.14 15.20
CA THR A 283 31.60 16.77 16.01
C THR A 283 31.42 15.27 15.99
N SER A 284 31.34 14.65 17.17
CA SER A 284 31.07 13.23 17.27
C SER A 284 30.13 12.89 18.44
N VAL A 285 29.27 11.90 18.26
CA VAL A 285 28.31 11.42 19.24
C VAL A 285 28.29 9.90 19.25
N GLU A 286 28.31 9.31 20.44
CA GLU A 286 28.01 7.87 20.61
C GLU A 286 26.51 7.65 20.70
N ILE A 287 26.01 6.68 19.95
CA ILE A 287 24.59 6.36 19.80
C ILE A 287 24.37 4.96 20.34
N PRO A 288 23.80 4.81 21.54
CA PRO A 288 23.51 3.52 22.10
C PRO A 288 22.35 2.83 21.38
N PHE A 289 22.42 1.51 21.29
CA PHE A 289 21.33 0.67 20.80
C PHE A 289 21.36 -0.69 21.47
N GLU A 290 20.23 -1.40 21.44
CA GLU A 290 20.11 -2.72 22.02
C GLU A 290 19.67 -3.73 20.96
N VAL A 291 20.38 -4.86 20.86
CA VAL A 291 20.01 -5.97 20.00
C VAL A 291 19.19 -6.96 20.79
N THR A 292 17.98 -7.24 20.34
CA THR A 292 17.05 -8.18 20.94
C THR A 292 16.76 -9.35 20.01
N PRO A 293 16.35 -10.51 20.54
CA PRO A 293 16.03 -11.68 19.72
C PRO A 293 14.93 -11.42 18.69
N ALA A 294 15.18 -11.84 17.44
CA ALA A 294 14.21 -11.82 16.36
C ALA A 294 14.33 -13.09 15.51
N GLY A 295 13.23 -13.52 14.91
CA GLY A 295 13.19 -14.70 14.05
C GLY A 295 12.51 -14.44 12.72
N ALA A 296 12.89 -15.21 11.72
CA ALA A 296 12.31 -15.21 10.38
C ALA A 296 12.19 -16.64 9.86
N VAL A 297 11.26 -16.85 8.94
CA VAL A 297 11.05 -18.11 8.25
C VAL A 297 11.20 -17.86 6.76
N SER A 298 11.96 -18.72 6.07
CA SER A 298 12.07 -18.67 4.62
C SER A 298 10.77 -19.13 3.94
N ASN A 299 10.63 -18.78 2.64
CA ASN A 299 9.59 -19.32 1.77
C ASN A 299 8.18 -19.24 2.36
N ASN A 300 7.57 -18.12 2.39
CA ASN A 300 6.12 -17.89 2.62
C ASN A 300 5.40 -18.77 3.66
N ALA A 301 6.10 -19.60 4.42
CA ALA A 301 5.58 -20.44 5.51
C ALA A 301 4.26 -21.17 5.16
N ALA A 302 4.21 -21.83 3.99
CA ALA A 302 3.01 -22.53 3.54
C ALA A 302 2.84 -23.88 4.29
N THR A 303 1.58 -24.26 4.57
CA THR A 303 1.27 -25.58 5.16
C THR A 303 1.80 -26.70 4.28
N GLY A 304 2.32 -27.75 4.90
CA GLY A 304 2.91 -28.90 4.20
C GLY A 304 4.33 -28.66 3.68
N SER A 305 4.83 -27.42 3.68
CA SER A 305 6.16 -27.11 3.16
C SER A 305 7.28 -27.26 4.17
N LYS A 306 8.51 -27.43 3.67
CA LYS A 306 9.74 -27.32 4.46
C LYS A 306 10.30 -25.91 4.35
N VAL A 307 10.66 -25.33 5.46
CA VAL A 307 11.23 -23.99 5.55
C VAL A 307 12.56 -24.01 6.30
N GLU A 308 13.34 -22.97 6.08
CA GLU A 308 14.50 -22.65 6.91
C GLU A 308 14.06 -21.61 7.94
N PHE A 309 14.26 -21.91 9.20
CA PHE A 309 14.09 -20.96 10.30
C PHE A 309 15.43 -20.30 10.62
N HIS A 310 15.42 -18.99 10.74
CA HIS A 310 16.58 -18.21 11.14
C HIS A 310 16.23 -17.33 12.34
N ALA A 311 17.06 -17.35 13.37
CA ALA A 311 17.01 -16.40 14.47
C ALA A 311 18.31 -15.63 14.60
N ALA A 312 18.23 -14.38 15.02
CA ALA A 312 19.36 -13.50 15.24
C ALA A 312 19.15 -12.67 16.52
N GLY A 313 20.23 -12.09 17.02
CA GLY A 313 20.17 -11.30 18.25
C GLY A 313 19.87 -12.14 19.48
N LEU A 314 20.17 -13.45 19.46
CA LEU A 314 20.08 -14.32 20.62
C LEU A 314 21.25 -14.09 21.59
N PRO A 315 21.07 -14.37 22.89
CA PRO A 315 22.19 -14.52 23.80
C PRO A 315 23.20 -15.56 23.28
N LYS A 316 24.48 -15.38 23.58
CA LYS A 316 25.48 -16.41 23.33
C LYS A 316 25.07 -17.71 24.02
N ASP A 317 25.32 -18.82 23.37
CA ASP A 317 24.97 -20.16 23.88
C ASP A 317 23.47 -20.42 24.04
N ALA A 318 22.60 -19.53 23.55
CA ALA A 318 21.18 -19.78 23.53
C ALA A 318 20.86 -21.00 22.65
N LYS A 319 19.86 -21.78 23.05
CA LYS A 319 19.36 -22.91 22.27
C LYS A 319 17.92 -22.66 21.87
N VAL A 320 17.64 -22.69 20.59
CA VAL A 320 16.26 -22.70 20.06
C VAL A 320 15.74 -24.13 20.20
N THR A 321 14.69 -24.27 20.99
CA THR A 321 14.11 -25.57 21.37
C THR A 321 12.74 -25.82 20.75
N ALA A 322 12.09 -24.77 20.25
CA ALA A 322 10.82 -24.89 19.54
C ALA A 322 10.68 -23.81 18.46
N VAL A 323 10.04 -24.16 17.35
CA VAL A 323 9.51 -23.28 16.32
C VAL A 323 8.13 -23.80 15.97
N GLY A 324 7.11 -22.92 15.94
CA GLY A 324 5.76 -23.39 15.63
C GLY A 324 4.67 -22.36 15.90
N THR A 325 3.45 -22.84 16.07
CA THR A 325 2.28 -22.00 16.36
C THR A 325 1.50 -22.57 17.53
N GLU A 326 0.89 -21.71 18.35
CA GLU A 326 -0.05 -22.09 19.41
C GLU A 326 0.46 -23.23 20.33
N GLY A 327 1.77 -23.22 20.64
CA GLY A 327 2.39 -24.24 21.48
C GLY A 327 2.77 -25.57 20.79
N VAL A 328 2.46 -25.71 19.49
CA VAL A 328 2.87 -26.89 18.70
C VAL A 328 4.30 -26.69 18.21
N ASN A 329 5.20 -27.57 18.61
CA ASN A 329 6.61 -27.54 18.19
C ASN A 329 6.83 -28.36 16.90
N TRP A 330 7.31 -27.68 15.85
CA TRP A 330 7.59 -28.28 14.54
C TRP A 330 9.01 -28.87 14.41
N LEU A 331 9.91 -28.54 15.35
CA LEU A 331 11.31 -28.99 15.29
C LEU A 331 11.46 -30.52 15.52
N LYS A 332 10.43 -31.17 16.06
CA LYS A 332 10.48 -32.57 16.44
C LYS A 332 11.63 -32.81 17.44
N ASN A 333 12.77 -33.31 17.00
CA ASN A 333 13.94 -33.54 17.84
C ASN A 333 15.14 -32.69 17.41
N GLN A 334 14.90 -31.63 16.62
CA GLN A 334 15.96 -30.69 16.21
C GLN A 334 16.09 -29.59 17.26
N GLU A 335 17.30 -29.16 17.49
CA GLU A 335 17.63 -27.96 18.28
C GLU A 335 18.66 -27.12 17.49
N GLY A 336 18.63 -25.82 17.67
CA GLY A 336 19.64 -24.94 17.13
C GLY A 336 20.40 -24.21 18.22
N ALA A 337 21.73 -24.35 18.27
CA ALA A 337 22.57 -23.57 19.17
C ALA A 337 22.99 -22.26 18.51
N ALA A 338 22.91 -21.15 19.24
CA ALA A 338 23.38 -19.86 18.79
C ALA A 338 24.92 -19.85 18.70
N ASP A 339 25.41 -19.24 17.63
CA ASP A 339 26.83 -18.96 17.49
C ASP A 339 27.26 -17.77 18.36
N ASP A 340 28.57 -17.41 18.29
CA ASP A 340 29.13 -16.26 19.03
C ASP A 340 28.49 -14.91 18.70
N LYS A 341 27.74 -14.86 17.59
CA LYS A 341 27.03 -13.66 17.10
C LYS A 341 25.54 -13.71 17.38
N GLY A 342 25.10 -14.72 18.14
CA GLY A 342 23.69 -14.88 18.48
C GLY A 342 22.81 -15.31 17.32
N GLN A 343 23.34 -16.07 16.36
CA GLN A 343 22.60 -16.54 15.20
C GLN A 343 22.34 -18.04 15.26
N VAL A 344 21.16 -18.44 14.81
CA VAL A 344 20.74 -19.82 14.63
C VAL A 344 20.10 -19.98 13.26
N THR A 345 20.45 -21.04 12.56
CA THR A 345 19.74 -21.46 11.35
C THR A 345 19.36 -22.93 11.48
N ILE A 346 18.06 -23.22 11.39
CA ILE A 346 17.53 -24.58 11.41
C ILE A 346 16.89 -24.86 10.05
N LYS A 347 17.42 -25.84 9.34
CA LYS A 347 16.94 -26.21 8.01
C LYS A 347 15.85 -27.29 8.11
N ASP A 348 15.10 -27.42 7.03
CA ASP A 348 14.09 -28.48 6.86
C ASP A 348 13.04 -28.54 7.98
N VAL A 349 12.68 -27.39 8.56
CA VAL A 349 11.56 -27.31 9.51
C VAL A 349 10.26 -27.59 8.75
N GLN A 350 9.64 -28.71 9.07
CA GLN A 350 8.40 -29.14 8.43
C GLN A 350 7.20 -28.43 9.04
N ILE A 351 6.54 -27.56 8.28
CA ILE A 351 5.24 -27.00 8.66
C ILE A 351 4.19 -28.10 8.49
N PRO A 352 3.41 -28.44 9.50
CA PRO A 352 2.35 -29.44 9.37
C PRO A 352 1.32 -29.05 8.28
N ALA A 353 0.79 -30.05 7.59
CA ALA A 353 -0.25 -29.82 6.58
C ALA A 353 -1.55 -29.25 7.18
N ASP A 354 -1.78 -29.52 8.45
CA ASP A 354 -2.91 -29.08 9.27
C ASP A 354 -2.58 -27.89 10.17
N ALA A 355 -1.40 -27.26 9.99
CA ALA A 355 -1.04 -26.05 10.73
C ALA A 355 -2.11 -24.95 10.53
N PRO A 356 -2.56 -24.29 11.61
CA PRO A 356 -3.68 -23.37 11.52
C PRO A 356 -3.31 -22.12 10.70
N PHE A 357 -4.06 -21.90 9.63
CA PHE A 357 -3.89 -20.77 8.72
C PHE A 357 -3.98 -19.42 9.45
N GLY A 358 -3.13 -18.48 9.07
CA GLY A 358 -3.10 -17.10 9.56
C GLY A 358 -2.48 -16.93 10.95
N LYS A 359 -2.09 -18.01 11.62
CA LYS A 359 -1.45 -17.93 12.95
C LYS A 359 0.00 -17.49 12.85
N VAL A 360 0.41 -16.63 13.79
CA VAL A 360 1.78 -16.13 13.87
C VAL A 360 2.72 -17.29 14.29
N ILE A 361 3.84 -17.40 13.60
CA ILE A 361 4.88 -18.36 13.93
C ILE A 361 5.75 -17.77 15.05
N SER A 362 5.96 -18.53 16.11
CA SER A 362 6.83 -18.19 17.23
C SER A 362 7.99 -19.16 17.34
N PHE A 363 9.02 -18.76 18.07
CA PHE A 363 10.09 -19.65 18.47
C PHE A 363 10.40 -19.50 19.95
N THR A 364 10.84 -20.61 20.57
CA THR A 364 11.25 -20.66 21.97
C THR A 364 12.73 -20.95 22.06
N TYR A 365 13.43 -20.21 22.89
CA TYR A 365 14.84 -20.47 23.18
C TYR A 365 15.10 -20.49 24.68
N THR A 366 16.17 -21.16 25.07
CA THR A 366 16.71 -21.20 26.45
C THR A 366 18.10 -20.57 26.48
N ALA A 367 18.36 -19.74 27.47
CA ALA A 367 19.66 -19.13 27.72
C ALA A 367 19.80 -18.79 29.20
N GLY A 368 20.95 -19.12 29.81
CA GLY A 368 21.20 -18.84 31.24
C GLY A 368 20.18 -19.46 32.20
N GLY A 369 19.52 -20.56 31.82
CA GLY A 369 18.46 -21.22 32.59
C GLY A 369 17.06 -20.60 32.41
N GLU A 370 16.92 -19.54 31.66
CA GLU A 370 15.62 -18.94 31.33
C GLU A 370 15.10 -19.45 29.97
N THR A 371 13.78 -19.56 29.86
CA THR A 371 13.08 -19.92 28.62
C THR A 371 12.23 -18.72 28.17
N LYS A 372 12.39 -18.31 26.89
CA LYS A 372 11.65 -17.21 26.31
C LYS A 372 11.05 -17.61 24.96
N THR A 373 9.83 -17.14 24.71
CA THR A 373 9.13 -17.30 23.43
C THR A 373 8.98 -15.95 22.75
N ILE A 374 9.34 -15.90 21.46
CA ILE A 374 9.33 -14.69 20.63
C ILE A 374 8.45 -14.97 19.41
N GLU A 375 7.55 -14.05 19.11
CA GLU A 375 6.79 -14.08 17.88
C GLU A 375 7.63 -13.55 16.70
N THR A 376 7.54 -14.23 15.57
CA THR A 376 8.06 -13.70 14.30
C THR A 376 7.03 -12.82 13.62
N THR A 377 7.37 -12.21 12.51
CA THR A 377 6.39 -11.52 11.63
C THR A 377 5.73 -12.47 10.63
N ALA A 378 6.17 -13.73 10.56
CA ALA A 378 5.63 -14.72 9.64
C ALA A 378 4.34 -15.34 10.18
N LYS A 379 3.39 -15.54 9.28
CA LYS A 379 2.13 -16.27 9.54
C LYS A 379 2.08 -17.52 8.70
N VAL A 380 1.36 -18.53 9.17
CA VAL A 380 1.09 -19.75 8.39
C VAL A 380 0.23 -19.41 7.19
N ASN A 381 0.68 -19.73 5.99
CA ASN A 381 -0.05 -19.55 4.74
C ASN A 381 -0.63 -20.88 4.22
N ALA A 382 -1.59 -20.79 3.29
CA ALA A 382 -2.12 -21.95 2.61
C ALA A 382 -1.06 -22.66 1.76
N SER A 383 -1.28 -23.94 1.48
CA SER A 383 -0.37 -24.77 0.68
C SER A 383 -0.14 -24.19 -0.71
N THR A 384 1.10 -24.28 -1.18
CA THR A 384 1.50 -23.95 -2.56
C THR A 384 1.58 -25.18 -3.46
N GLU A 385 1.22 -26.36 -2.92
CA GLU A 385 1.21 -27.59 -3.71
C GLU A 385 0.18 -27.52 -4.84
N SER A 386 0.58 -28.07 -5.98
CA SER A 386 -0.28 -28.16 -7.15
C SER A 386 -1.49 -29.07 -6.88
N LEU A 387 -2.67 -28.63 -7.32
CA LEU A 387 -3.92 -29.36 -7.17
C LEU A 387 -4.67 -29.35 -8.51
N ASN A 388 -5.04 -30.52 -9.03
CA ASN A 388 -5.86 -30.69 -10.23
C ASN A 388 -5.32 -29.97 -11.48
N VAL A 389 -4.01 -29.85 -11.61
CA VAL A 389 -3.34 -29.16 -12.74
C VAL A 389 -3.58 -29.90 -14.06
N ASP A 390 -3.73 -31.23 -14.01
CA ASP A 390 -4.05 -32.11 -15.13
C ASP A 390 -5.39 -31.79 -15.80
N GLN A 391 -6.28 -31.10 -15.09
CA GLN A 391 -7.54 -30.61 -15.64
C GLN A 391 -7.40 -29.32 -16.47
N TYR A 392 -6.20 -28.79 -16.59
CA TYR A 392 -5.92 -27.55 -17.30
C TYR A 392 -4.88 -27.77 -18.40
N SER A 393 -5.04 -27.04 -19.49
CA SER A 393 -4.05 -26.92 -20.54
C SER A 393 -3.62 -25.46 -20.70
N GLY A 394 -2.42 -25.23 -21.19
CA GLY A 394 -1.93 -23.86 -21.38
C GLY A 394 -0.54 -23.80 -21.96
N VAL A 395 -0.12 -22.57 -22.24
CA VAL A 395 1.22 -22.24 -22.75
C VAL A 395 1.86 -21.16 -21.89
N LYS A 396 3.16 -21.03 -22.02
CA LYS A 396 3.97 -20.01 -21.33
C LYS A 396 4.88 -19.29 -22.32
N LYS A 397 5.03 -17.97 -22.14
CA LYS A 397 5.92 -17.13 -22.93
C LYS A 397 6.75 -16.23 -22.02
N GLU A 398 8.07 -16.15 -22.31
CA GLU A 398 8.97 -15.19 -21.68
C GLU A 398 8.92 -13.87 -22.43
N LEU A 399 8.84 -12.76 -21.69
CA LEU A 399 8.91 -11.38 -22.20
C LEU A 399 9.88 -10.57 -21.34
N PRO A 400 10.44 -9.46 -21.86
CA PRO A 400 11.27 -8.58 -21.03
C PRO A 400 10.59 -8.18 -19.73
N SER A 401 11.36 -8.11 -18.64
CA SER A 401 10.80 -7.87 -17.31
C SER A 401 10.10 -6.51 -17.18
N GLY A 402 9.20 -6.42 -16.19
CA GLY A 402 8.39 -5.22 -15.90
C GLY A 402 6.91 -5.41 -16.14
N LEU A 403 6.47 -6.61 -16.54
CA LEU A 403 5.06 -6.91 -16.82
C LEU A 403 4.19 -6.59 -15.61
N TYR A 404 2.97 -6.09 -15.86
CA TYR A 404 2.11 -5.65 -14.77
C TYR A 404 0.68 -6.20 -14.85
N GLN A 405 -0.08 -5.85 -15.89
CA GLN A 405 -1.46 -6.31 -16.10
C GLN A 405 -1.68 -6.75 -17.53
N SER A 406 -2.76 -7.48 -17.75
CA SER A 406 -3.23 -7.91 -19.07
C SER A 406 -4.72 -7.64 -19.23
N ALA A 407 -5.15 -7.43 -20.48
CA ALA A 407 -6.56 -7.35 -20.87
C ALA A 407 -6.74 -8.02 -22.22
N VAL A 408 -7.90 -8.64 -22.45
CA VAL A 408 -8.15 -9.48 -23.61
C VAL A 408 -9.22 -8.86 -24.52
N ASN A 409 -8.95 -8.82 -25.82
CA ASN A 409 -9.97 -8.57 -26.83
C ASN A 409 -10.34 -9.87 -27.54
N ASP A 410 -11.45 -10.45 -27.15
CA ASP A 410 -11.96 -11.71 -27.72
C ASP A 410 -12.35 -11.59 -29.19
N LYS A 411 -12.80 -10.42 -29.64
CA LYS A 411 -13.21 -10.18 -31.04
C LYS A 411 -12.04 -10.32 -32.00
N THR A 412 -10.85 -9.91 -31.56
CA THR A 412 -9.63 -9.94 -32.39
C THR A 412 -8.66 -11.05 -31.99
N GLY A 413 -8.90 -11.74 -30.88
CA GLY A 413 -8.01 -12.78 -30.35
C GLY A 413 -6.66 -12.26 -29.88
N HIS A 414 -6.61 -11.05 -29.30
CA HIS A 414 -5.38 -10.43 -28.83
C HIS A 414 -5.40 -10.14 -27.33
N VAL A 415 -4.25 -10.25 -26.71
CA VAL A 415 -3.99 -9.85 -25.33
C VAL A 415 -3.10 -8.62 -25.33
N PHE A 416 -3.48 -7.62 -24.54
CA PHE A 416 -2.69 -6.42 -24.32
C PHE A 416 -2.03 -6.51 -22.94
N VAL A 417 -0.72 -6.33 -22.86
CA VAL A 417 0.06 -6.46 -21.62
C VAL A 417 0.88 -5.19 -21.41
N THR A 418 0.75 -4.60 -20.23
CA THR A 418 1.58 -3.45 -19.83
C THR A 418 2.87 -3.90 -19.16
N SER A 419 3.91 -3.12 -19.35
CA SER A 419 5.22 -3.33 -18.75
C SER A 419 5.85 -2.00 -18.36
N ALA A 420 6.39 -1.93 -17.13
CA ALA A 420 7.16 -0.81 -16.64
C ALA A 420 8.49 -1.29 -16.06
N GLN A 421 9.58 -0.99 -16.74
CA GLN A 421 10.95 -1.37 -16.38
C GLN A 421 11.63 -0.23 -15.60
N GLY A 422 11.40 -0.21 -14.29
CA GLY A 422 11.96 0.84 -13.43
C GLY A 422 11.51 2.24 -13.84
N THR A 423 12.47 3.17 -13.90
CA THR A 423 12.25 4.57 -14.34
C THR A 423 12.60 4.82 -15.80
N ASN A 424 13.05 3.79 -16.51
CA ASN A 424 13.74 3.99 -17.79
C ASN A 424 12.94 3.59 -19.02
N LYS A 425 11.98 2.68 -18.88
CA LYS A 425 11.24 2.15 -20.03
C LYS A 425 9.84 1.68 -19.63
N SER A 426 8.86 1.97 -20.48
CA SER A 426 7.53 1.37 -20.45
C SER A 426 7.18 0.83 -21.83
N THR A 427 6.47 -0.27 -21.86
CA THR A 427 6.07 -0.96 -23.09
C THR A 427 4.62 -1.42 -22.98
N ILE A 428 3.89 -1.32 -24.06
CA ILE A 428 2.62 -2.02 -24.25
C ILE A 428 2.87 -3.12 -25.28
N TYR A 429 2.56 -4.36 -24.95
CA TYR A 429 2.60 -5.49 -25.84
C TYR A 429 1.20 -5.84 -26.32
N LYS A 430 1.08 -6.19 -27.61
CA LYS A 430 -0.07 -6.85 -28.20
C LYS A 430 0.37 -8.26 -28.54
N LEU A 431 -0.25 -9.27 -27.93
CA LEU A 431 0.07 -10.68 -28.10
C LEU A 431 -1.09 -11.39 -28.79
N ASP A 432 -0.78 -12.45 -29.53
CA ASP A 432 -1.78 -13.43 -29.93
C ASP A 432 -2.27 -14.21 -28.70
N ALA A 433 -3.58 -14.30 -28.49
CA ALA A 433 -4.15 -14.89 -27.27
C ALA A 433 -3.92 -16.40 -27.13
N LYS A 434 -3.63 -17.11 -28.24
CA LYS A 434 -3.42 -18.57 -28.24
C LYS A 434 -1.98 -18.96 -28.09
N THR A 435 -1.08 -18.25 -28.81
CA THR A 435 0.37 -18.57 -28.86
C THR A 435 1.20 -17.72 -27.94
N LEU A 436 0.66 -16.59 -27.46
CA LEU A 436 1.34 -15.52 -26.73
C LEU A 436 2.50 -14.87 -27.53
N ASP A 437 2.54 -15.06 -28.83
CA ASP A 437 3.53 -14.39 -29.67
C ASP A 437 3.27 -12.89 -29.74
N VAL A 438 4.35 -12.11 -29.73
CA VAL A 438 4.25 -10.66 -29.85
C VAL A 438 3.86 -10.28 -31.26
N VAL A 439 2.67 -9.75 -31.44
CA VAL A 439 2.14 -9.24 -32.71
C VAL A 439 2.56 -7.81 -32.95
N ALA A 440 2.51 -6.99 -31.89
CA ALA A 440 2.97 -5.60 -31.92
C ALA A 440 3.44 -5.17 -30.53
N LYS A 441 4.24 -4.12 -30.47
CA LYS A 441 4.62 -3.46 -29.23
C LYS A 441 4.82 -1.96 -29.44
N ASN A 442 4.63 -1.19 -28.36
CA ASN A 442 4.97 0.21 -28.30
C ASN A 442 5.91 0.47 -27.11
N ASP A 443 7.20 0.74 -27.40
CA ASP A 443 8.26 1.05 -26.42
C ASP A 443 8.48 2.56 -26.29
N ALA A 444 7.89 3.36 -27.18
CA ALA A 444 8.09 4.79 -27.24
C ALA A 444 6.97 5.55 -26.54
N LEU A 445 6.65 5.14 -25.32
CA LEU A 445 5.71 5.86 -24.50
C LEU A 445 6.28 7.26 -24.19
N GLU A 446 5.40 8.25 -24.19
CA GLU A 446 5.77 9.64 -24.00
C GLU A 446 6.58 9.85 -22.73
N LYS A 447 7.53 10.76 -22.77
CA LYS A 447 8.42 11.09 -21.67
C LYS A 447 8.04 12.44 -21.10
N ASP A 448 8.01 12.53 -19.78
CA ASP A 448 7.78 13.76 -19.05
C ASP A 448 9.04 14.18 -18.31
N GLY A 449 9.70 15.22 -18.82
CA GLY A 449 10.98 15.64 -18.29
C GLY A 449 11.98 14.48 -18.28
N GLU A 450 12.38 14.05 -17.08
CA GLU A 450 13.31 12.92 -16.89
C GLU A 450 12.60 11.58 -16.66
N LYS A 451 11.26 11.54 -16.51
CA LYS A 451 10.50 10.33 -16.18
C LYS A 451 9.70 9.83 -17.36
N PHE A 452 9.80 8.54 -17.66
CA PHE A 452 8.90 7.87 -18.57
C PHE A 452 7.52 7.70 -17.92
N TYR A 453 6.47 7.65 -18.74
CA TYR A 453 5.16 7.22 -18.29
C TYR A 453 5.21 5.75 -17.92
N ALA A 454 4.91 5.46 -16.65
CA ALA A 454 4.97 4.12 -16.09
C ALA A 454 3.64 3.39 -16.33
N ALA A 455 3.57 2.56 -17.36
CA ALA A 455 2.38 1.81 -17.76
C ALA A 455 2.13 0.64 -16.81
N PHE A 456 1.07 0.71 -15.99
CA PHE A 456 0.68 -0.35 -15.04
C PHE A 456 -0.66 -0.98 -15.39
N GLY A 457 -1.78 -0.33 -15.13
CA GLY A 457 -3.11 -0.84 -15.43
C GLY A 457 -3.44 -0.77 -16.91
N VAL A 458 -4.24 -1.73 -17.40
CA VAL A 458 -4.70 -1.78 -18.79
C VAL A 458 -6.18 -2.15 -18.86
N GLY A 459 -6.96 -1.35 -19.60
CA GLY A 459 -8.36 -1.61 -19.92
C GLY A 459 -8.64 -1.43 -21.41
N LEU A 460 -9.66 -2.06 -21.92
CA LEU A 460 -9.99 -2.05 -23.35
C LEU A 460 -11.37 -1.46 -23.61
N ASP A 461 -11.48 -0.62 -24.61
CA ASP A 461 -12.75 -0.29 -25.30
C ASP A 461 -12.75 -1.05 -26.63
N ASN A 462 -13.31 -2.24 -26.62
CA ASN A 462 -13.31 -3.10 -27.81
C ASN A 462 -14.29 -2.61 -28.89
N ASN A 463 -15.23 -1.74 -28.54
CA ASN A 463 -16.14 -1.13 -29.51
C ASN A 463 -15.49 0.01 -30.28
N LYS A 464 -14.58 0.76 -29.63
CA LYS A 464 -13.84 1.86 -30.26
C LYS A 464 -12.42 1.48 -30.68
N GLY A 465 -11.98 0.24 -30.38
CA GLY A 465 -10.62 -0.22 -30.67
C GLY A 465 -9.56 0.55 -29.89
N LEU A 466 -9.81 0.87 -28.62
CA LEU A 466 -8.90 1.66 -27.78
C LEU A 466 -8.33 0.81 -26.63
N VAL A 467 -7.06 1.11 -26.30
CA VAL A 467 -6.36 0.62 -25.12
C VAL A 467 -6.17 1.77 -24.16
N TRP A 468 -6.66 1.63 -22.94
CA TRP A 468 -6.49 2.57 -21.85
C TRP A 468 -5.38 2.09 -20.92
N VAL A 469 -4.46 2.97 -20.55
CA VAL A 469 -3.29 2.62 -19.74
C VAL A 469 -3.12 3.64 -18.62
N THR A 470 -2.97 3.15 -17.40
CA THR A 470 -2.65 4.02 -16.25
C THR A 470 -1.15 4.33 -16.23
N ASN A 471 -0.81 5.60 -16.07
CA ASN A 471 0.56 6.09 -15.89
C ASN A 471 0.74 6.49 -14.43
N THR A 472 1.07 5.51 -13.60
CA THR A 472 1.01 5.62 -12.14
C THR A 472 1.93 6.70 -11.59
N GLN A 473 3.16 6.83 -12.11
CA GLN A 473 4.12 7.84 -11.63
C GLN A 473 3.77 9.27 -12.05
N GLN A 474 3.06 9.44 -13.16
CA GLN A 474 2.66 10.75 -13.67
C GLN A 474 1.25 11.15 -13.26
N ASN A 475 0.58 10.29 -12.48
CA ASN A 475 -0.78 10.56 -12.00
C ASN A 475 -1.78 10.85 -13.14
N THR A 476 -1.74 10.04 -14.20
CA THR A 476 -2.59 10.23 -15.37
C THR A 476 -2.92 8.93 -16.09
N VAL A 477 -3.71 9.03 -17.15
CA VAL A 477 -4.13 7.93 -18.04
C VAL A 477 -3.83 8.30 -19.47
N SER A 478 -3.38 7.32 -20.26
CA SER A 478 -3.17 7.45 -21.72
C SER A 478 -4.06 6.50 -22.49
N VAL A 479 -4.33 6.84 -23.73
CA VAL A 479 -5.16 6.07 -24.66
C VAL A 479 -4.36 5.78 -25.93
N TYR A 480 -4.42 4.53 -26.39
CA TYR A 480 -3.76 4.04 -27.59
C TYR A 480 -4.77 3.32 -28.48
N LYS A 481 -4.48 3.13 -29.75
CA LYS A 481 -5.26 2.27 -30.64
C LYS A 481 -4.94 0.81 -30.39
N GLN A 482 -5.91 -0.07 -30.45
CA GLN A 482 -5.67 -1.51 -30.36
C GLN A 482 -5.00 -2.08 -31.64
N ASP A 483 -5.17 -1.42 -32.74
CA ASP A 483 -4.71 -1.92 -34.04
C ASP A 483 -3.17 -1.94 -34.12
N ASP A 484 -2.56 -0.80 -33.95
CA ASP A 484 -1.13 -0.56 -34.13
C ASP A 484 -0.40 -0.04 -32.89
N LEU A 485 -1.10 0.08 -31.75
CA LEU A 485 -0.63 0.66 -30.51
C LEU A 485 -0.18 2.13 -30.63
N SER A 486 -0.61 2.84 -31.68
CA SER A 486 -0.32 4.27 -31.82
C SER A 486 -1.01 5.08 -30.73
N HIS A 487 -0.29 6.08 -30.20
CA HIS A 487 -0.78 6.97 -29.16
C HIS A 487 -1.92 7.85 -29.68
N VAL A 488 -3.02 7.91 -28.93
CA VAL A 488 -4.18 8.76 -29.23
C VAL A 488 -4.16 10.02 -28.38
N LYS A 489 -4.03 9.87 -27.07
CA LYS A 489 -3.95 11.00 -26.13
C LYS A 489 -3.43 10.58 -24.76
N THR A 490 -2.99 11.56 -23.99
CA THR A 490 -2.72 11.48 -22.56
C THR A 490 -3.49 12.57 -21.85
N PHE A 491 -4.20 12.24 -20.79
CA PHE A 491 -4.91 13.20 -19.95
C PHE A 491 -3.92 14.04 -19.13
N PRO A 492 -4.34 15.23 -18.62
CA PRO A 492 -3.45 16.06 -17.82
C PRO A 492 -2.85 15.32 -16.61
N LYS A 493 -1.62 15.68 -16.27
CA LYS A 493 -0.95 15.15 -15.06
C LYS A 493 -1.74 15.55 -13.83
N GLY A 494 -1.81 14.66 -12.85
CA GLY A 494 -2.62 14.86 -11.66
C GLY A 494 -4.10 14.57 -11.86
N SER A 495 -4.52 14.13 -13.05
CA SER A 495 -5.91 13.75 -13.32
C SER A 495 -6.44 12.67 -12.38
N VAL A 496 -5.58 11.73 -11.95
CA VAL A 496 -5.91 10.67 -11.00
C VAL A 496 -4.70 10.35 -10.15
N ALA A 497 -4.87 10.30 -8.83
CA ALA A 497 -3.76 10.12 -7.90
C ALA A 497 -3.24 8.67 -7.90
N HIS A 498 -2.02 8.46 -8.40
CA HIS A 498 -1.34 7.16 -8.43
C HIS A 498 -2.23 6.04 -9.01
N PRO A 499 -2.74 6.19 -10.26
CA PRO A 499 -3.71 5.23 -10.79
C PRO A 499 -3.08 3.85 -10.90
N ARG A 500 -3.82 2.82 -10.42
CA ARG A 500 -3.34 1.45 -10.45
C ARG A 500 -4.08 0.60 -11.48
N ASP A 501 -5.40 0.76 -11.56
CA ASP A 501 -6.27 -0.06 -12.38
C ASP A 501 -7.17 0.81 -13.25
N VAL A 502 -7.58 0.30 -14.41
CA VAL A 502 -8.52 0.96 -15.29
C VAL A 502 -9.39 -0.07 -16.01
N VAL A 503 -10.70 0.14 -15.95
CA VAL A 503 -11.69 -0.66 -16.67
C VAL A 503 -12.56 0.25 -17.52
N VAL A 504 -13.12 -0.28 -18.59
CA VAL A 504 -13.94 0.49 -19.55
C VAL A 504 -15.33 -0.12 -19.61
N ASP A 505 -16.34 0.72 -19.45
CA ASP A 505 -17.71 0.34 -19.78
C ASP A 505 -17.91 0.49 -21.30
N GLU A 506 -17.91 -0.64 -22.00
CA GLU A 506 -18.03 -0.65 -23.47
C GLU A 506 -19.38 -0.14 -23.98
N GLN A 507 -20.42 -0.15 -23.14
CA GLN A 507 -21.74 0.37 -23.52
C GLN A 507 -21.74 1.90 -23.54
N THR A 508 -21.09 2.54 -22.58
CA THR A 508 -21.02 4.01 -22.48
C THR A 508 -19.75 4.58 -23.10
N GLY A 509 -18.71 3.79 -23.25
CA GLY A 509 -17.37 4.18 -23.67
C GLY A 509 -16.63 5.02 -22.64
N LEU A 510 -17.04 4.94 -21.36
CA LEU A 510 -16.38 5.61 -20.24
C LEU A 510 -15.36 4.68 -19.58
N ALA A 511 -14.20 5.22 -19.25
CA ALA A 511 -13.16 4.54 -18.52
C ALA A 511 -13.14 4.97 -17.05
N TYR A 512 -12.93 4.02 -16.16
CA TYR A 512 -12.92 4.18 -14.70
C TYR A 512 -11.53 3.80 -14.20
N ALA A 513 -10.81 4.74 -13.58
CA ALA A 513 -9.48 4.51 -13.05
C ALA A 513 -9.46 4.64 -11.52
N SER A 514 -8.82 3.68 -10.85
CA SER A 514 -8.68 3.68 -9.39
C SER A 514 -7.59 4.64 -8.93
N ALA A 515 -7.85 5.46 -7.90
CA ALA A 515 -6.86 6.32 -7.27
C ALA A 515 -6.19 5.60 -6.10
N ALA A 516 -5.03 4.96 -6.34
CA ALA A 516 -4.32 4.19 -5.30
C ALA A 516 -3.62 5.07 -4.25
N SER A 517 -3.64 6.38 -4.39
CA SER A 517 -3.28 7.35 -3.33
C SER A 517 -4.47 8.23 -2.95
N GLY A 518 -5.70 7.68 -3.04
CA GLY A 518 -6.92 8.40 -2.73
C GLY A 518 -8.08 7.45 -2.42
N ASP A 519 -9.25 8.05 -2.25
CA ASP A 519 -10.51 7.40 -1.89
C ASP A 519 -11.54 7.46 -3.03
N GLU A 520 -11.09 7.56 -4.27
CA GLU A 520 -11.98 7.83 -5.41
C GLU A 520 -11.69 6.96 -6.62
N VAL A 521 -12.70 6.79 -7.45
CA VAL A 521 -12.61 6.34 -8.84
C VAL A 521 -12.81 7.53 -9.75
N VAL A 522 -11.88 7.75 -10.68
CA VAL A 522 -11.92 8.86 -11.62
C VAL A 522 -12.42 8.38 -12.97
N VAL A 523 -13.37 9.11 -13.56
CA VAL A 523 -14.05 8.72 -14.79
C VAL A 523 -13.55 9.58 -15.96
N PHE A 524 -13.23 8.91 -17.06
CA PHE A 524 -12.68 9.51 -18.26
C PHE A 524 -13.53 9.17 -19.49
N ASP A 525 -13.51 10.06 -20.47
CA ASP A 525 -14.07 9.89 -21.81
C ASP A 525 -12.99 10.24 -22.85
N ALA A 526 -12.72 9.34 -23.79
CA ALA A 526 -11.72 9.54 -24.83
C ALA A 526 -11.99 10.80 -25.69
N GLY A 527 -13.25 11.24 -25.79
CA GLY A 527 -13.64 12.47 -26.50
C GLY A 527 -13.41 13.77 -25.70
N LYS A 528 -13.03 13.69 -24.42
CA LYS A 528 -12.79 14.84 -23.54
C LYS A 528 -11.30 15.01 -23.24
N ASN A 529 -10.89 16.21 -22.82
CA ASN A 529 -9.49 16.48 -22.45
C ASN A 529 -9.24 16.39 -20.94
N GLU A 530 -10.28 16.42 -20.14
CA GLU A 530 -10.25 16.34 -18.68
C GLU A 530 -11.10 15.18 -18.19
N PRO A 531 -10.90 14.69 -16.95
CA PRO A 531 -11.82 13.74 -16.33
C PRO A 531 -13.24 14.28 -16.32
N VAL A 532 -14.22 13.45 -16.62
CA VAL A 532 -15.62 13.87 -16.69
C VAL A 532 -16.28 13.95 -15.31
N ARG A 533 -15.83 13.13 -14.36
CA ARG A 533 -16.30 13.14 -12.95
C ARG A 533 -15.43 12.31 -12.04
N ARG A 534 -15.65 12.42 -10.74
CA ARG A 534 -14.98 11.68 -9.68
C ARG A 534 -16.02 11.05 -8.77
N ILE A 535 -15.84 9.78 -8.43
CA ILE A 535 -16.74 9.03 -7.58
C ILE A 535 -16.04 8.76 -6.26
N LYS A 536 -16.46 9.44 -5.20
CA LYS A 536 -15.89 9.25 -3.85
C LYS A 536 -16.41 7.98 -3.20
N LEU A 537 -15.51 7.23 -2.56
CA LEU A 537 -15.80 6.00 -1.83
C LEU A 537 -15.57 6.26 -0.33
N SER A 538 -16.65 6.49 0.39
CA SER A 538 -16.59 6.86 1.80
C SER A 538 -15.85 5.82 2.65
N GLY A 539 -14.86 6.27 3.41
CA GLY A 539 -14.04 5.44 4.29
C GLY A 539 -13.07 4.50 3.58
N PHE A 540 -12.86 4.70 2.27
CA PHE A 540 -11.78 4.03 1.55
C PHE A 540 -10.46 4.75 1.79
N GLU A 541 -9.41 3.96 1.82
CA GLU A 541 -8.04 4.43 1.81
C GLU A 541 -7.28 3.63 0.75
N ARG A 542 -6.84 4.30 -0.32
CA ARG A 542 -6.12 3.68 -1.45
C ARG A 542 -6.98 2.69 -2.26
N VAL A 543 -7.77 3.22 -3.20
CA VAL A 543 -8.57 2.39 -4.12
C VAL A 543 -7.66 1.55 -5.01
N MET A 544 -7.83 0.22 -4.99
CA MET A 544 -6.92 -0.70 -5.66
C MET A 544 -7.51 -1.27 -6.95
N SER A 545 -8.00 -2.51 -6.93
CA SER A 545 -8.52 -3.15 -8.13
C SER A 545 -9.96 -2.76 -8.41
N LEU A 546 -10.29 -2.79 -9.68
CA LEU A 546 -11.61 -2.57 -10.24
C LEU A 546 -12.06 -3.82 -11.00
N GLU A 547 -13.33 -4.16 -10.87
CA GLU A 547 -13.99 -5.20 -11.66
C GLU A 547 -15.34 -4.67 -12.16
N LEU A 548 -15.58 -4.71 -13.45
CA LEU A 548 -16.81 -4.18 -14.05
C LEU A 548 -17.65 -5.30 -14.67
N ASN A 549 -18.85 -5.45 -14.15
CA ASN A 549 -19.86 -6.25 -14.82
C ASN A 549 -20.41 -5.46 -16.03
N GLN A 550 -19.98 -5.85 -17.21
CA GLN A 550 -20.37 -5.20 -18.48
C GLN A 550 -21.88 -5.28 -18.77
N GLU A 551 -22.58 -6.29 -18.25
CA GLU A 551 -24.01 -6.48 -18.49
C GLU A 551 -24.84 -5.47 -17.69
N THR A 552 -24.53 -5.29 -16.42
CA THR A 552 -25.33 -4.48 -15.50
C THR A 552 -24.77 -3.07 -15.28
N GLY A 553 -23.50 -2.82 -15.58
CA GLY A 553 -22.82 -1.58 -15.22
C GLY A 553 -22.56 -1.48 -13.71
N GLU A 554 -22.36 -2.59 -13.03
CA GLU A 554 -21.92 -2.63 -11.65
C GLU A 554 -20.39 -2.71 -11.61
N LEU A 555 -19.78 -1.67 -11.08
CA LEU A 555 -18.34 -1.56 -10.86
C LEU A 555 -18.02 -1.87 -9.40
N PHE A 556 -17.09 -2.79 -9.18
CA PHE A 556 -16.63 -3.19 -7.86
C PHE A 556 -15.22 -2.67 -7.61
N ALA A 557 -14.91 -2.29 -6.36
CA ALA A 557 -13.62 -1.75 -5.96
C ALA A 557 -13.20 -2.23 -4.57
N THR A 558 -11.88 -2.29 -4.33
CA THR A 558 -11.28 -2.61 -3.03
C THR A 558 -10.52 -1.43 -2.45
N SER A 559 -10.38 -1.40 -1.12
CA SER A 559 -9.54 -0.45 -0.39
C SER A 559 -8.34 -1.16 0.25
N LEU A 560 -7.11 -0.70 -0.04
CA LEU A 560 -5.90 -1.36 0.46
C LEU A 560 -5.73 -1.24 1.98
N ASN A 561 -5.92 -0.03 2.51
CA ASN A 561 -5.62 0.27 3.92
C ASN A 561 -6.87 0.22 4.82
N ALA A 562 -8.05 0.17 4.23
CA ALA A 562 -9.30 -0.03 4.97
C ALA A 562 -9.92 -1.38 4.57
N PRO A 563 -10.44 -2.19 5.52
CA PRO A 563 -11.07 -3.46 5.20
C PRO A 563 -12.46 -3.23 4.60
N LYS A 564 -12.48 -2.75 3.35
CA LYS A 564 -13.72 -2.38 2.65
C LYS A 564 -13.69 -2.80 1.19
N ALA A 565 -14.89 -3.10 0.67
CA ALA A 565 -15.18 -3.19 -0.75
C ALA A 565 -16.35 -2.26 -1.10
N ALA A 566 -16.49 -1.91 -2.36
CA ALA A 566 -17.60 -1.10 -2.86
C ALA A 566 -18.21 -1.69 -4.12
N LYS A 567 -19.51 -1.45 -4.30
CA LYS A 567 -20.23 -1.57 -5.56
C LYS A 567 -20.70 -0.17 -5.97
N ILE A 568 -20.48 0.17 -7.22
CA ILE A 568 -20.86 1.44 -7.84
C ILE A 568 -21.75 1.11 -9.04
N GLU A 569 -22.97 1.58 -9.04
CA GLU A 569 -23.89 1.42 -10.18
C GLU A 569 -23.63 2.56 -11.19
N VAL A 570 -22.62 2.38 -12.06
CA VAL A 570 -22.08 3.46 -12.92
C VAL A 570 -23.05 3.95 -13.99
N ARG A 571 -24.09 3.18 -14.28
CA ARG A 571 -25.18 3.57 -15.19
C ARG A 571 -26.42 4.08 -14.45
N ASN A 572 -26.35 4.18 -13.11
CA ASN A 572 -27.42 4.63 -12.23
C ASN A 572 -26.90 5.71 -11.28
N ASN A 573 -26.53 6.85 -11.83
CA ASN A 573 -26.03 8.04 -11.11
C ASN A 573 -24.89 7.72 -10.12
N ASP A 574 -24.04 6.77 -10.46
CA ASP A 574 -22.88 6.34 -9.64
C ASP A 574 -23.28 5.97 -8.19
N LYS A 575 -24.44 5.37 -8.01
CA LYS A 575 -24.91 4.97 -6.68
C LYS A 575 -23.92 3.99 -6.03
N VAL A 576 -23.35 4.38 -4.90
CA VAL A 576 -22.33 3.64 -4.16
C VAL A 576 -22.96 2.82 -3.04
N THR A 577 -22.55 1.57 -2.94
CA THR A 577 -22.81 0.68 -1.81
C THR A 577 -21.49 0.23 -1.21
N ILE A 578 -21.27 0.47 0.08
CA ILE A 578 -20.05 0.06 0.80
C ILE A 578 -20.31 -1.24 1.55
N TYR A 579 -19.31 -2.10 1.56
CA TYR A 579 -19.24 -3.37 2.29
C TYR A 579 -18.09 -3.29 3.28
N ASP A 580 -18.40 -3.38 4.58
CA ASP A 580 -17.40 -3.52 5.63
C ASP A 580 -16.94 -4.98 5.71
N LEU A 581 -15.64 -5.19 5.71
CA LEU A 581 -15.02 -6.50 5.78
C LEU A 581 -14.46 -6.76 7.19
N PRO A 582 -14.35 -8.03 7.63
CA PRO A 582 -13.80 -8.35 8.94
C PRO A 582 -12.33 -7.91 9.06
N LYS A 583 -12.01 -7.05 10.03
CA LYS A 583 -10.65 -6.52 10.24
C LYS A 583 -9.64 -7.59 10.61
N ASP A 584 -10.08 -8.66 11.25
CA ASP A 584 -9.28 -9.81 11.64
C ASP A 584 -8.99 -10.78 10.49
N GLN A 585 -9.70 -10.66 9.36
CA GLN A 585 -9.58 -11.53 8.20
C GLN A 585 -9.07 -10.82 6.95
N VAL A 586 -9.05 -9.49 6.94
CA VAL A 586 -8.65 -8.69 5.78
C VAL A 586 -7.51 -7.74 6.14
N GLU A 587 -6.36 -7.99 5.56
CA GLU A 587 -5.19 -7.12 5.63
C GLU A 587 -4.74 -6.80 4.20
N SER A 588 -4.78 -5.53 3.81
CA SER A 588 -4.38 -5.09 2.48
C SER A 588 -5.21 -5.71 1.35
N ALA A 589 -6.54 -5.49 1.35
CA ALA A 589 -7.41 -5.92 0.27
C ALA A 589 -6.97 -5.33 -1.07
N SER A 590 -6.78 -6.16 -2.08
CA SER A 590 -6.17 -5.75 -3.35
C SER A 590 -7.00 -6.17 -4.56
N GLY A 591 -7.28 -7.46 -4.74
CA GLY A 591 -8.04 -7.99 -5.87
C GLY A 591 -9.53 -8.08 -5.59
N ILE A 592 -10.35 -8.03 -6.63
CA ILE A 592 -11.79 -8.18 -6.51
C ILE A 592 -12.33 -8.93 -7.73
N ALA A 593 -13.29 -9.82 -7.48
CA ALA A 593 -14.06 -10.48 -8.52
C ALA A 593 -15.54 -10.54 -8.11
N TYR A 594 -16.42 -10.58 -9.06
CA TYR A 594 -17.86 -10.69 -8.83
C TYR A 594 -18.46 -11.85 -9.59
N ASP A 595 -19.13 -12.76 -8.89
CA ASP A 595 -19.92 -13.81 -9.50
C ASP A 595 -21.40 -13.37 -9.59
N PRO A 596 -21.92 -13.12 -10.78
CA PRO A 596 -23.30 -12.66 -10.96
C PRO A 596 -24.35 -13.75 -10.67
N VAL A 597 -23.96 -15.02 -10.61
CA VAL A 597 -24.88 -16.14 -10.31
C VAL A 597 -25.16 -16.22 -8.82
N SER A 598 -24.11 -16.32 -8.00
CA SER A 598 -24.23 -16.35 -6.53
C SER A 598 -24.45 -14.98 -5.90
N LYS A 599 -24.27 -13.90 -6.67
CA LYS A 599 -24.25 -12.50 -6.18
C LYS A 599 -23.15 -12.26 -5.14
N ASN A 600 -22.05 -12.98 -5.23
CA ASN A 600 -20.96 -12.88 -4.29
C ASN A 600 -19.79 -12.06 -4.86
N ILE A 601 -19.25 -11.22 -4.00
CA ILE A 601 -18.01 -10.45 -4.20
C ILE A 601 -16.88 -11.21 -3.53
N PHE A 602 -15.82 -11.50 -4.26
CA PHE A 602 -14.61 -12.18 -3.81
C PHE A 602 -13.50 -11.16 -3.66
N VAL A 603 -13.06 -10.91 -2.44
CA VAL A 603 -12.04 -9.91 -2.12
C VAL A 603 -10.74 -10.60 -1.76
N ALA A 604 -9.74 -10.51 -2.64
CA ALA A 604 -8.41 -11.05 -2.39
C ALA A 604 -7.60 -10.10 -1.50
N SER A 605 -7.04 -10.63 -0.43
CA SER A 605 -6.32 -9.89 0.61
C SER A 605 -4.86 -10.32 0.66
N GLN A 606 -3.97 -9.44 0.22
CA GLN A 606 -2.56 -9.82 0.07
C GLN A 606 -1.81 -9.96 1.40
N GLY A 607 -2.19 -9.19 2.43
CA GLY A 607 -1.56 -9.26 3.74
C GLY A 607 -2.00 -10.49 4.53
N SER A 608 -3.27 -10.91 4.40
CA SER A 608 -3.81 -12.08 5.10
C SER A 608 -3.75 -13.38 4.28
N GLY A 609 -3.48 -13.33 2.96
CA GLY A 609 -3.29 -14.53 2.13
C GLY A 609 -4.57 -15.35 1.90
N ASN A 610 -5.72 -14.69 1.85
CA ASN A 610 -7.04 -15.31 1.69
C ASN A 610 -7.93 -14.52 0.73
N VAL A 611 -9.08 -15.09 0.45
CA VAL A 611 -10.21 -14.41 -0.19
C VAL A 611 -11.36 -14.36 0.78
N VAL A 612 -11.87 -13.18 1.09
CA VAL A 612 -13.12 -12.99 1.84
C VAL A 612 -14.25 -12.84 0.85
N VAL A 613 -15.30 -13.62 1.05
CA VAL A 613 -16.49 -13.64 0.20
C VAL A 613 -17.63 -12.93 0.89
N VAL A 614 -18.19 -11.92 0.22
CA VAL A 614 -19.32 -11.11 0.72
C VAL A 614 -20.46 -11.19 -0.27
N ASN A 615 -21.65 -11.50 0.21
CA ASN A 615 -22.84 -11.46 -0.64
C ASN A 615 -23.27 -10.00 -0.88
N ALA A 616 -23.39 -9.62 -2.14
CA ALA A 616 -23.65 -8.23 -2.56
C ALA A 616 -25.03 -7.70 -2.15
N GLU A 617 -26.01 -8.56 -1.95
CA GLU A 617 -27.37 -8.18 -1.58
C GLU A 617 -27.55 -8.11 -0.05
N SER A 618 -27.17 -9.17 0.64
CA SER A 618 -27.31 -9.25 2.09
C SER A 618 -26.20 -8.51 2.86
N LYS A 619 -25.11 -8.15 2.21
CA LYS A 619 -23.87 -7.57 2.78
C LYS A 619 -23.20 -8.45 3.83
N LYS A 620 -23.53 -9.72 3.90
CA LYS A 620 -22.95 -10.65 4.87
C LYS A 620 -21.71 -11.32 4.30
N VAL A 621 -20.71 -11.48 5.14
CA VAL A 621 -19.58 -12.36 4.86
C VAL A 621 -20.08 -13.81 4.89
N VAL A 622 -19.84 -14.54 3.82
CA VAL A 622 -20.29 -15.93 3.65
C VAL A 622 -19.15 -16.93 3.73
N ALA A 623 -17.91 -16.50 3.45
CA ALA A 623 -16.73 -17.35 3.56
C ALA A 623 -15.44 -16.52 3.72
N SER A 624 -14.41 -17.17 4.26
CA SER A 624 -13.01 -16.74 4.22
C SER A 624 -12.20 -17.95 3.77
N ILE A 625 -11.57 -17.83 2.60
CA ILE A 625 -10.95 -18.96 1.89
C ILE A 625 -9.45 -18.72 1.86
N PRO A 626 -8.62 -19.52 2.55
CA PRO A 626 -7.18 -19.49 2.41
C PRO A 626 -6.76 -19.81 0.96
N THR A 627 -5.96 -18.96 0.35
CA THR A 627 -5.56 -19.12 -1.06
C THR A 627 -4.05 -19.20 -1.24
N GLY A 628 -3.30 -18.45 -0.47
CA GLY A 628 -1.83 -18.45 -0.52
C GLY A 628 -1.26 -17.09 -0.14
N ALA A 629 0.04 -17.06 0.14
CA ALA A 629 0.72 -15.83 0.49
C ALA A 629 0.60 -14.77 -0.61
N GLY A 630 0.14 -13.58 -0.24
CA GLY A 630 0.07 -12.45 -1.16
C GLY A 630 -1.04 -12.56 -2.20
N SER A 631 -2.26 -12.96 -1.82
CA SER A 631 -3.44 -12.99 -2.70
C SER A 631 -3.72 -11.59 -3.23
N LEU A 632 -3.36 -11.36 -4.50
CA LEU A 632 -3.22 -10.01 -5.04
C LEU A 632 -4.32 -9.57 -6.00
N ASN A 633 -4.67 -10.42 -6.95
CA ASN A 633 -5.67 -10.14 -7.98
C ASN A 633 -6.65 -11.32 -8.08
N ALA A 634 -7.89 -11.03 -8.42
CA ALA A 634 -8.92 -12.03 -8.59
C ALA A 634 -9.77 -11.69 -9.82
N HIS A 635 -10.27 -12.71 -10.52
CA HIS A 635 -11.19 -12.53 -11.62
C HIS A 635 -12.17 -13.72 -11.71
N TYR A 636 -13.44 -13.44 -12.02
CA TYR A 636 -14.45 -14.46 -12.25
C TYR A 636 -14.47 -14.88 -13.72
N ASN A 637 -14.39 -16.16 -13.97
CA ASN A 637 -14.50 -16.75 -15.30
C ASN A 637 -15.93 -17.25 -15.54
N LYS A 638 -16.65 -16.53 -16.37
CA LYS A 638 -18.05 -16.88 -16.72
C LYS A 638 -18.15 -18.20 -17.50
N ALA A 639 -17.12 -18.56 -18.29
CA ALA A 639 -17.15 -19.75 -19.13
C ALA A 639 -17.06 -21.06 -18.33
N ASP A 640 -16.29 -21.09 -17.24
CA ASP A 640 -16.15 -22.26 -16.37
C ASP A 640 -16.73 -22.07 -14.96
N LYS A 641 -17.28 -20.84 -14.69
CA LYS A 641 -17.94 -20.47 -13.42
C LYS A 641 -17.01 -20.60 -12.21
N ARG A 642 -15.77 -20.16 -12.34
CA ARG A 642 -14.74 -20.22 -11.30
C ARG A 642 -14.14 -18.87 -11.05
N VAL A 643 -13.62 -18.67 -9.84
CA VAL A 643 -12.83 -17.50 -9.48
C VAL A 643 -11.36 -17.89 -9.43
N TYR A 644 -10.52 -17.14 -10.14
CA TYR A 644 -9.08 -17.32 -10.23
C TYR A 644 -8.36 -16.24 -9.44
N VAL A 645 -7.48 -16.65 -8.55
CA VAL A 645 -6.80 -15.75 -7.60
C VAL A 645 -5.31 -15.91 -7.71
N THR A 646 -4.59 -14.84 -8.06
CA THR A 646 -3.12 -14.85 -8.07
C THR A 646 -2.57 -14.69 -6.66
N ASN A 647 -1.68 -15.59 -6.24
CA ASN A 647 -0.98 -15.54 -4.97
C ASN A 647 0.47 -15.16 -5.22
N ARG A 648 0.76 -13.86 -5.14
CA ARG A 648 2.06 -13.30 -5.53
C ARG A 648 3.22 -13.89 -4.72
N GLY A 649 3.06 -14.04 -3.41
CA GLY A 649 4.07 -14.65 -2.55
C GLY A 649 4.09 -16.18 -2.64
N GLY A 650 2.96 -16.81 -2.96
CA GLY A 650 2.81 -18.27 -3.09
C GLY A 650 3.26 -18.83 -4.44
N GLY A 651 3.37 -18.00 -5.48
CA GLY A 651 3.73 -18.46 -6.82
C GLY A 651 2.65 -19.28 -7.51
N THR A 652 1.39 -19.11 -7.13
CA THR A 652 0.27 -19.94 -7.61
C THR A 652 -0.92 -19.11 -8.07
N ILE A 653 -1.81 -19.75 -8.84
CA ILE A 653 -3.18 -19.30 -9.06
C ILE A 653 -4.10 -20.30 -8.37
N THR A 654 -4.78 -19.85 -7.33
CA THR A 654 -5.82 -20.64 -6.67
C THR A 654 -7.13 -20.49 -7.41
N VAL A 655 -7.81 -21.62 -7.66
CA VAL A 655 -9.11 -21.65 -8.33
C VAL A 655 -10.17 -22.01 -7.30
N ILE A 656 -11.19 -21.17 -7.22
CA ILE A 656 -12.30 -21.31 -6.27
C ILE A 656 -13.58 -21.63 -7.05
N ASP A 657 -14.32 -22.61 -6.57
CA ASP A 657 -15.71 -22.84 -6.97
C ASP A 657 -16.64 -21.93 -6.15
N PRO A 658 -17.28 -20.92 -6.76
CA PRO A 658 -18.11 -19.97 -6.04
C PRO A 658 -19.42 -20.57 -5.50
N ALA A 659 -19.88 -21.70 -6.03
CA ALA A 659 -21.08 -22.37 -5.54
C ALA A 659 -20.84 -23.02 -4.17
N THR A 660 -19.62 -23.51 -3.93
CA THR A 660 -19.25 -24.19 -2.69
C THR A 660 -18.30 -23.38 -1.80
N ASN A 661 -17.75 -22.29 -2.31
CA ASN A 661 -16.69 -21.48 -1.69
C ASN A 661 -15.45 -22.33 -1.30
N LYS A 662 -15.10 -23.31 -2.14
CA LYS A 662 -13.96 -24.20 -1.92
C LYS A 662 -12.90 -24.02 -2.99
N VAL A 663 -11.64 -24.22 -2.59
CA VAL A 663 -10.53 -24.35 -3.54
C VAL A 663 -10.69 -25.66 -4.31
N VAL A 664 -10.72 -25.59 -5.64
CA VAL A 664 -10.87 -26.75 -6.54
C VAL A 664 -9.63 -27.02 -7.39
N ALA A 665 -8.72 -26.06 -7.51
CA ALA A 665 -7.42 -26.25 -8.12
C ALA A 665 -6.41 -25.23 -7.57
N ASN A 666 -5.12 -25.56 -7.70
CA ASN A 666 -4.01 -24.66 -7.41
C ASN A 666 -2.94 -24.84 -8.50
N LEU A 667 -2.81 -23.84 -9.35
CA LEU A 667 -2.00 -23.90 -10.57
C LEU A 667 -0.66 -23.21 -10.36
N PRO A 668 0.46 -23.78 -10.81
CA PRO A 668 1.74 -23.10 -10.74
C PRO A 668 1.75 -21.88 -11.66
N ALA A 669 2.21 -20.72 -11.16
CA ALA A 669 2.18 -19.46 -11.92
C ALA A 669 3.49 -18.66 -11.83
N GLY A 670 4.59 -19.34 -11.60
CA GLY A 670 5.92 -18.72 -11.46
C GLY A 670 6.18 -18.15 -10.08
N THR A 671 7.06 -17.18 -9.97
CA THR A 671 7.56 -16.70 -8.67
C THR A 671 6.72 -15.56 -8.07
N ASN A 672 6.12 -14.71 -8.92
CA ASN A 672 5.37 -13.54 -8.49
C ASN A 672 4.18 -13.27 -9.42
N PRO A 673 3.16 -14.15 -9.48
CA PRO A 673 1.98 -13.90 -10.30
C PRO A 673 1.27 -12.62 -9.84
N ASN A 674 1.13 -11.67 -10.76
CA ASN A 674 0.70 -10.31 -10.44
C ASN A 674 -0.73 -10.01 -10.87
N HIS A 675 -1.18 -10.59 -11.97
CA HIS A 675 -2.47 -10.28 -12.55
C HIS A 675 -3.04 -11.50 -13.29
N VAL A 676 -4.36 -11.61 -13.29
CA VAL A 676 -5.11 -12.57 -14.09
C VAL A 676 -6.21 -11.84 -14.85
N SER A 677 -6.37 -12.18 -16.12
CA SER A 677 -7.50 -11.79 -16.96
C SER A 677 -8.11 -13.01 -17.64
N VAL A 678 -9.31 -12.89 -18.16
CA VAL A 678 -10.05 -14.01 -18.73
C VAL A 678 -10.48 -13.66 -20.16
N ALA A 679 -10.24 -14.59 -21.09
CA ALA A 679 -10.76 -14.55 -22.44
C ALA A 679 -12.21 -15.10 -22.48
N GLY A 680 -13.01 -14.70 -23.47
CA GLY A 680 -14.39 -15.11 -23.61
C GLY A 680 -14.59 -16.62 -23.82
N ASP A 681 -13.55 -17.32 -24.31
CA ASP A 681 -13.53 -18.78 -24.43
C ASP A 681 -13.17 -19.48 -23.09
N GLY A 682 -12.98 -18.72 -22.02
CA GLY A 682 -12.61 -19.22 -20.69
C GLY A 682 -11.12 -19.41 -20.47
N THR A 683 -10.27 -19.03 -21.42
CA THR A 683 -8.83 -19.08 -21.23
C THR A 683 -8.40 -18.00 -20.25
N ILE A 684 -7.64 -18.38 -19.22
CA ILE A 684 -7.03 -17.50 -18.23
C ILE A 684 -5.67 -17.02 -18.76
N ILE A 685 -5.41 -15.73 -18.68
CA ILE A 685 -4.11 -15.15 -18.97
C ILE A 685 -3.53 -14.59 -17.66
N ALA A 686 -2.40 -15.12 -17.22
CA ALA A 686 -1.74 -14.69 -16.00
C ALA A 686 -0.38 -14.06 -16.30
N VAL A 687 -0.12 -12.93 -15.65
CA VAL A 687 1.15 -12.22 -15.73
C VAL A 687 1.98 -12.51 -14.49
N ASN A 688 3.19 -13.02 -14.68
CA ASN A 688 4.15 -13.33 -13.63
C ASN A 688 5.34 -12.38 -13.70
N LYS A 689 5.55 -11.61 -12.63
CA LYS A 689 6.73 -10.72 -12.46
C LYS A 689 7.91 -11.52 -11.94
N ALA A 690 8.40 -12.45 -12.72
CA ALA A 690 9.50 -13.34 -12.31
C ALA A 690 10.79 -12.58 -12.06
N ALA A 691 11.06 -11.55 -12.85
CA ALA A 691 12.33 -10.83 -12.90
C ALA A 691 13.53 -11.81 -12.92
N ALA A 692 13.31 -12.99 -13.52
CA ALA A 692 14.33 -14.01 -13.65
C ALA A 692 15.43 -13.53 -14.60
N GLU A 693 16.64 -14.04 -14.45
CA GLU A 693 17.78 -13.64 -15.27
C GLU A 693 18.24 -14.81 -16.15
N LYS A 694 18.44 -14.52 -17.43
CA LYS A 694 18.95 -15.47 -18.42
C LYS A 694 19.86 -14.71 -19.38
N ASN A 695 21.11 -15.14 -19.49
CA ASN A 695 22.11 -14.50 -20.35
C ASN A 695 22.35 -13.00 -20.06
N GLY A 696 22.20 -12.57 -18.80
CA GLY A 696 22.36 -11.16 -18.40
C GLY A 696 21.11 -10.29 -18.64
N GLU A 697 20.04 -10.85 -19.19
CA GLU A 697 18.77 -10.16 -19.39
C GLU A 697 17.71 -10.63 -18.39
N ARG A 698 16.88 -9.70 -17.92
CA ARG A 698 15.76 -10.01 -17.03
C ARG A 698 14.48 -10.19 -17.82
N PHE A 699 13.76 -11.22 -17.48
CA PHE A 699 12.46 -11.53 -18.08
C PHE A 699 11.39 -11.82 -17.04
N ASP A 700 10.16 -11.60 -17.44
CA ASP A 700 8.93 -12.01 -16.79
C ASP A 700 8.20 -13.02 -17.71
N GLU A 701 7.06 -13.53 -17.26
CA GLU A 701 6.37 -14.59 -17.97
C GLU A 701 4.87 -14.27 -18.10
N VAL A 702 4.28 -14.71 -19.18
CA VAL A 702 2.83 -14.78 -19.38
C VAL A 702 2.43 -16.24 -19.49
N TYR A 703 1.43 -16.66 -18.74
CA TYR A 703 0.87 -18.00 -18.75
C TYR A 703 -0.55 -17.96 -19.30
N THR A 704 -0.95 -19.01 -19.99
CA THR A 704 -2.38 -19.30 -20.20
C THR A 704 -2.77 -20.57 -19.47
N TYR A 705 -4.01 -20.62 -18.99
CA TYR A 705 -4.64 -21.82 -18.47
C TYR A 705 -6.06 -21.91 -18.99
N LYS A 706 -6.46 -23.08 -19.47
CA LYS A 706 -7.83 -23.36 -19.88
C LYS A 706 -8.30 -24.63 -19.19
N TYR A 707 -9.47 -24.55 -18.54
CA TYR A 707 -10.10 -25.70 -17.94
C TYR A 707 -10.66 -26.63 -19.01
N ASN A 708 -10.32 -27.93 -18.92
CA ASN A 708 -10.71 -28.95 -19.91
C ASN A 708 -11.89 -29.83 -19.44
N GLY A 709 -12.36 -29.64 -18.21
CA GLY A 709 -13.44 -30.41 -17.63
C GLY A 709 -14.82 -29.91 -18.07
N ALA A 710 -15.85 -30.71 -17.78
CA ALA A 710 -17.24 -30.34 -18.02
C ALA A 710 -17.66 -29.20 -17.06
N VAL A 711 -18.38 -28.22 -17.59
CA VAL A 711 -18.98 -27.12 -16.80
C VAL A 711 -20.45 -27.47 -16.59
N THR A 712 -20.87 -27.46 -15.32
CA THR A 712 -22.27 -27.71 -14.99
C THR A 712 -23.14 -26.57 -15.55
N PRO A 713 -24.19 -26.81 -16.31
CA PRO A 713 -25.12 -25.78 -16.75
C PRO A 713 -25.74 -25.05 -15.56
N ASP A 714 -26.10 -23.77 -15.73
CA ASP A 714 -26.89 -23.08 -14.72
C ASP A 714 -28.20 -23.80 -14.49
N PRO A 715 -28.64 -23.98 -13.25
CA PRO A 715 -30.01 -24.33 -12.98
C PRO A 715 -30.87 -23.17 -13.51
N GLY A 716 -31.59 -23.40 -14.61
CA GLY A 716 -32.43 -22.38 -15.28
C GLY A 716 -33.54 -21.82 -14.39
#